data_98cad5b7f3c94c879c1a6ac264461bcb
#
_entry.id   98cad5b7f3c94c879c1a6ac264461bcb
#
_cell.length_a   1.000
_cell.length_b   1.000
_cell.length_c   1.000
_cell.angle_alpha   90.00
_cell.angle_beta   90.00
_cell.angle_gamma   90.00
#
_symmetry.space_group_name_H-M   'P 1'
#
loop_
_entity.id
_entity.type
_entity.pdbx_description
1 polymer ?
#
loop_
_entity_poly.entity_id
_entity_poly.type
_entity_poly.pdbx_seq_one_letter_code
_entity_poly.pdbx_strand_id
1 'polypeptide(L)'
;MNSYQILVLIVYAVLGENEEDFDKRFCSYDKRTAICSGNMTYIPRLPHNIFVLKVWNANLTNIEKSAFNNLTHNIITKLNLSGNYIHNIHPQAFCNINHLRTLAITNEPRLDIINLKTALDNMKKDKLKVVHFNYNRWGTLPKDMFHSFGSSRIRYIYLISNELVVIYLSSFRYLKHLGKLVLTRNFIKQIYMHHLPYLKYLKLDHNRIEEIPNFCDVNNESYIPKLDDLVLNKNYVARIHIQTFNCLPKLQTIKLKGIPILRLRSNIFANLHILKSIWLNDLTDLEFIEDFAFNCTSCLKLSISNNKIQFHRIDRYNPNFIFAFCRHLSHLYLQGNSFLNVNATLVHTILSPLVNLQVLNLAASQLIDLPLNLFPQMKNLRTLDIRANSLNSDDINHETLGNMSSLKSLDISANVIALINERSFSQTTLSSLRTINLAKNGFSCTCELKWFVNWIKSTHINIAYYPSGYKCRHPAAMHGILLKDYNPTEEICNPWDPMYTVAISLTIIGIITFGIIIVCVKCQINITNYIYLIRVSYNQRNGNVQLHDRENYKYHAFVVYCETDSEWVHNTFVRKMENEANILLCIHQRDFDIGETIIGNIDKYLRTSWKVVVVMSNDFAKSEWCQWEVDVILERRRHLGRDVLVLIMLTNIDTKHMTSQLKTLLESTPYLRYQHGVRENLFWKAAVKSLQRPIGHPPIAVLDG
;
A
#
# COMPACT_ATOMS: atom_id res chain seq x y z
N MET A 1 -88.78 -5.74 -8.45
CA MET A 1 -87.37 -6.10 -8.68
C MET A 1 -87.34 -6.94 -9.97
N ASN A 2 -86.70 -6.40 -11.02
CA ASN A 2 -86.68 -7.03 -12.32
C ASN A 2 -85.79 -8.28 -12.29
N SER A 3 -86.25 -9.34 -12.99
CA SER A 3 -85.56 -10.63 -13.16
C SER A 3 -84.04 -10.51 -13.55
N TYR A 4 -83.66 -9.37 -14.10
CA TYR A 4 -82.25 -9.01 -14.39
C TYR A 4 -81.46 -8.71 -13.13
N GLN A 5 -81.99 -8.10 -12.13
CA GLN A 5 -81.39 -7.82 -10.83
C GLN A 5 -81.19 -9.09 -10.00
N ILE A 6 -82.11 -10.03 -10.10
CA ILE A 6 -81.97 -11.35 -9.46
C ILE A 6 -80.92 -12.18 -10.15
N LEU A 7 -80.83 -12.13 -11.50
CA LEU A 7 -79.79 -12.84 -12.23
C LEU A 7 -78.39 -12.26 -11.98
N VAL A 8 -78.29 -10.93 -11.84
CA VAL A 8 -77.00 -10.28 -11.51
C VAL A 8 -76.63 -10.61 -10.05
N LEU A 9 -77.55 -10.67 -9.13
CA LEU A 9 -77.27 -11.08 -7.75
C LEU A 9 -76.93 -12.60 -7.65
N ILE A 10 -77.60 -13.45 -8.48
CA ILE A 10 -77.26 -14.88 -8.53
C ILE A 10 -75.90 -15.08 -9.22
N VAL A 11 -75.61 -14.31 -10.28
CA VAL A 11 -74.25 -14.32 -10.92
C VAL A 11 -73.20 -13.77 -9.98
N TYR A 12 -73.50 -12.72 -9.19
CA TYR A 12 -72.59 -12.25 -8.11
C TYR A 12 -72.48 -13.23 -6.95
N ALA A 13 -73.53 -13.98 -6.65
CA ALA A 13 -73.47 -15.01 -5.61
C ALA A 13 -72.84 -16.34 -6.12
N VAL A 14 -72.85 -16.59 -7.42
CA VAL A 14 -72.13 -17.73 -8.03
C VAL A 14 -70.72 -17.41 -8.47
N LEU A 15 -70.42 -16.09 -8.69
CA LEU A 15 -69.07 -15.55 -8.92
C LEU A 15 -68.49 -14.92 -7.63
N GLY A 16 -69.20 -14.95 -6.51
CA GLY A 16 -68.58 -14.79 -5.21
C GLY A 16 -67.59 -15.94 -5.06
N GLU A 17 -66.39 -15.70 -5.56
CA GLU A 17 -65.23 -16.49 -5.14
C GLU A 17 -65.33 -16.56 -3.61
N ASN A 18 -65.64 -17.78 -3.12
CA ASN A 18 -65.36 -18.11 -1.75
C ASN A 18 -63.96 -17.56 -1.48
N GLU A 19 -63.83 -16.53 -0.63
CA GLU A 19 -62.58 -16.30 0.08
C GLU A 19 -62.31 -17.64 0.74
N GLU A 20 -61.62 -18.54 0.05
CA GLU A 20 -61.12 -19.78 0.61
C GLU A 20 -60.43 -19.38 1.89
N ASP A 21 -60.88 -19.93 3.00
CA ASP A 21 -60.42 -19.62 4.35
C ASP A 21 -58.97 -20.08 4.48
N PHE A 22 -58.04 -19.25 3.90
CA PHE A 22 -56.62 -19.48 3.99
C PHE A 22 -56.22 -19.25 5.44
N ASP A 23 -55.57 -20.21 6.05
CA ASP A 23 -55.17 -20.17 7.44
C ASP A 23 -54.13 -19.07 7.73
N LYS A 24 -54.62 -17.84 7.95
CA LYS A 24 -53.81 -16.67 8.29
C LYS A 24 -53.17 -16.77 9.69
N ARG A 25 -53.51 -17.74 10.50
CA ARG A 25 -52.95 -17.94 11.85
C ARG A 25 -51.48 -18.32 11.79
N PHE A 26 -51.06 -19.09 10.81
CA PHE A 26 -49.70 -19.62 10.68
C PHE A 26 -48.91 -18.99 9.54
N CYS A 27 -49.56 -18.45 8.51
CA CYS A 27 -48.91 -17.97 7.31
C CYS A 27 -49.24 -16.50 7.03
N SER A 28 -48.22 -15.72 6.75
CA SER A 28 -48.30 -14.40 6.13
C SER A 28 -48.03 -14.50 4.62
N TYR A 29 -48.71 -13.66 3.87
CA TYR A 29 -48.62 -13.67 2.41
C TYR A 29 -48.09 -12.33 1.90
N ASP A 30 -47.05 -12.40 1.09
CA ASP A 30 -46.49 -11.24 0.38
C ASP A 30 -46.36 -11.57 -1.10
N LYS A 31 -47.18 -10.93 -1.93
CA LYS A 31 -47.25 -11.12 -3.40
C LYS A 31 -47.35 -12.59 -3.83
N ARG A 32 -46.22 -13.28 -4.03
CA ARG A 32 -46.13 -14.67 -4.48
C ARG A 32 -45.46 -15.59 -3.46
N THR A 33 -45.26 -15.11 -2.26
CA THR A 33 -44.55 -15.82 -1.18
C THR A 33 -45.46 -16.04 -0.01
N ALA A 34 -45.57 -17.26 0.50
CA ALA A 34 -46.13 -17.60 1.79
C ALA A 34 -44.97 -17.81 2.77
N ILE A 35 -45.05 -17.16 3.93
CA ILE A 35 -44.11 -17.32 5.06
C ILE A 35 -44.94 -17.87 6.22
N CYS A 36 -44.66 -19.12 6.58
CA CYS A 36 -45.39 -19.84 7.64
C CYS A 36 -44.45 -20.08 8.84
N SER A 37 -44.98 -19.87 10.04
CA SER A 37 -44.26 -20.06 11.31
C SER A 37 -45.25 -20.39 12.44
N GLY A 38 -44.74 -20.73 13.62
CA GLY A 38 -45.56 -21.12 14.77
C GLY A 38 -45.68 -22.63 14.90
N ASN A 39 -46.49 -23.08 15.87
CA ASN A 39 -46.59 -24.49 16.18
C ASN A 39 -47.55 -25.23 15.20
N MET A 40 -46.98 -25.63 14.04
CA MET A 40 -47.73 -26.31 12.95
C MET A 40 -47.39 -27.78 12.90
N THR A 41 -48.37 -28.62 12.63
CA THR A 41 -48.18 -30.07 12.35
C THR A 41 -48.35 -30.43 10.88
N TYR A 42 -48.88 -29.50 10.07
CA TYR A 42 -49.11 -29.67 8.63
C TYR A 42 -48.93 -28.32 7.91
N ILE A 43 -48.75 -28.37 6.60
CA ILE A 43 -48.75 -27.17 5.76
C ILE A 43 -50.18 -26.82 5.38
N PRO A 44 -50.67 -25.62 5.69
CA PRO A 44 -52.05 -25.22 5.40
C PRO A 44 -52.27 -25.04 3.88
N ARG A 45 -53.53 -24.89 3.47
CA ARG A 45 -53.87 -24.47 2.11
C ARG A 45 -53.33 -23.08 1.83
N LEU A 46 -52.74 -22.91 0.65
CA LEU A 46 -52.15 -21.62 0.23
C LEU A 46 -52.93 -21.03 -0.96
N PRO A 47 -53.01 -19.71 -1.11
CA PRO A 47 -53.53 -19.06 -2.31
C PRO A 47 -52.88 -19.59 -3.59
N HIS A 48 -53.62 -19.68 -4.68
CA HIS A 48 -53.17 -20.23 -5.96
C HIS A 48 -51.97 -19.44 -6.56
N ASN A 49 -51.84 -18.16 -6.25
CA ASN A 49 -50.77 -17.29 -6.74
C ASN A 49 -49.44 -17.45 -5.99
N ILE A 50 -49.32 -18.36 -5.04
CA ILE A 50 -48.11 -18.63 -4.27
C ILE A 50 -47.21 -19.59 -5.04
N PHE A 51 -45.95 -19.14 -5.27
CA PHE A 51 -44.87 -19.91 -5.91
C PHE A 51 -43.70 -20.20 -4.97
N VAL A 52 -43.59 -19.45 -3.85
CA VAL A 52 -42.53 -19.58 -2.85
C VAL A 52 -43.15 -19.87 -1.50
N LEU A 53 -42.78 -21.01 -0.93
CA LEU A 53 -43.16 -21.37 0.43
C LEU A 53 -41.91 -21.37 1.32
N LYS A 54 -41.99 -20.59 2.40
CA LYS A 54 -40.99 -20.55 3.48
C LYS A 54 -41.68 -20.97 4.77
N VAL A 55 -41.14 -22.02 5.38
CA VAL A 55 -41.59 -22.53 6.69
C VAL A 55 -40.44 -22.44 7.64
N TRP A 56 -40.56 -21.68 8.69
CA TRP A 56 -39.50 -21.46 9.66
C TRP A 56 -40.01 -21.37 11.08
N ASN A 57 -39.28 -21.95 12.05
CA ASN A 57 -39.67 -22.05 13.45
C ASN A 57 -41.12 -22.55 13.62
N ALA A 58 -41.49 -23.56 12.84
CA ALA A 58 -42.85 -24.09 12.78
C ALA A 58 -43.05 -25.36 13.63
N ASN A 59 -41.99 -25.83 14.32
CA ASN A 59 -41.96 -27.03 15.14
C ASN A 59 -42.46 -28.30 14.40
N LEU A 60 -42.16 -28.36 13.09
CA LEU A 60 -42.48 -29.52 12.21
C LEU A 60 -41.46 -30.64 12.41
N THR A 61 -41.52 -31.32 13.56
CA THR A 61 -40.53 -32.35 13.91
C THR A 61 -40.52 -33.56 12.99
N ASN A 62 -41.68 -33.92 12.43
CA ASN A 62 -41.83 -34.98 11.44
C ASN A 62 -42.58 -34.48 10.21
N ILE A 63 -42.05 -34.70 9.04
CA ILE A 63 -42.71 -34.40 7.78
C ILE A 63 -43.33 -35.69 7.23
N GLU A 64 -44.66 -35.82 7.42
CA GLU A 64 -45.40 -36.99 7.03
C GLU A 64 -45.64 -37.04 5.51
N LYS A 65 -46.09 -38.19 4.98
CA LYS A 65 -46.48 -38.38 3.58
C LYS A 65 -47.47 -37.34 3.07
N SER A 66 -48.44 -36.96 3.93
CA SER A 66 -49.52 -36.02 3.64
C SER A 66 -49.17 -34.55 3.84
N ALA A 67 -47.95 -34.24 4.36
CA ALA A 67 -47.57 -32.88 4.79
C ALA A 67 -47.78 -31.79 3.72
N PHE A 68 -47.57 -32.12 2.46
CA PHE A 68 -47.71 -31.19 1.34
C PHE A 68 -48.91 -31.46 0.43
N ASN A 69 -49.87 -32.29 0.85
CA ASN A 69 -51.05 -32.62 0.03
C ASN A 69 -51.92 -31.37 -0.26
N ASN A 70 -51.97 -30.45 0.65
CA ASN A 70 -52.71 -29.17 0.48
C ASN A 70 -52.08 -28.27 -0.63
N LEU A 71 -50.91 -28.57 -1.11
CA LEU A 71 -50.18 -27.83 -2.16
C LEU A 71 -50.38 -28.37 -3.56
N THR A 72 -51.22 -29.38 -3.76
CA THR A 72 -51.41 -30.02 -5.07
C THR A 72 -51.92 -29.08 -6.17
N HIS A 73 -52.64 -28.03 -5.77
CA HIS A 73 -53.11 -26.97 -6.68
C HIS A 73 -52.15 -25.80 -6.85
N ASN A 74 -51.02 -25.75 -6.08
CA ASN A 74 -50.04 -24.69 -6.14
C ASN A 74 -48.84 -25.09 -7.02
N ILE A 75 -48.32 -24.15 -7.79
CA ILE A 75 -47.06 -24.32 -8.56
C ILE A 75 -45.89 -23.87 -7.69
N ILE A 76 -45.58 -24.61 -6.63
CA ILE A 76 -44.43 -24.27 -5.76
C ILE A 76 -43.13 -24.48 -6.49
N THR A 77 -42.38 -23.39 -6.73
CA THR A 77 -41.08 -23.39 -7.35
C THR A 77 -39.95 -23.29 -6.36
N LYS A 78 -40.17 -22.72 -5.18
CA LYS A 78 -39.19 -22.65 -4.09
C LYS A 78 -39.84 -23.13 -2.80
N LEU A 79 -39.21 -24.13 -2.17
CA LEU A 79 -39.55 -24.61 -0.84
C LEU A 79 -38.32 -24.34 0.07
N ASN A 80 -38.58 -23.65 1.18
CA ASN A 80 -37.60 -23.42 2.23
C ASN A 80 -38.14 -23.90 3.55
N LEU A 81 -37.50 -24.90 4.12
CA LEU A 81 -37.72 -25.42 5.48
C LEU A 81 -36.49 -25.05 6.31
N SER A 82 -36.66 -24.21 7.32
CA SER A 82 -35.54 -23.69 8.10
C SER A 82 -35.87 -23.60 9.61
N GLY A 83 -35.05 -24.27 10.43
CA GLY A 83 -35.18 -24.22 11.87
C GLY A 83 -36.53 -24.72 12.39
N ASN A 84 -37.04 -25.80 11.81
CA ASN A 84 -38.31 -26.41 12.16
C ASN A 84 -38.17 -27.60 13.13
N TYR A 85 -36.92 -27.88 13.55
CA TYR A 85 -36.60 -29.03 14.41
C TYR A 85 -36.95 -30.37 13.78
N ILE A 86 -36.81 -30.49 12.45
CA ILE A 86 -37.12 -31.71 11.71
C ILE A 86 -36.20 -32.85 12.15
N HIS A 87 -36.79 -33.98 12.53
CA HIS A 87 -36.09 -35.21 12.85
C HIS A 87 -36.22 -36.21 11.71
N ASN A 88 -37.44 -36.33 11.13
CA ASN A 88 -37.74 -37.32 10.15
C ASN A 88 -38.53 -36.75 8.96
N ILE A 89 -38.31 -37.28 7.78
CA ILE A 89 -39.03 -36.97 6.55
C ILE A 89 -39.48 -38.27 5.93
N HIS A 90 -40.82 -38.43 5.81
CA HIS A 90 -41.35 -39.63 5.18
C HIS A 90 -40.82 -39.78 3.71
N PRO A 91 -40.45 -40.97 3.25
CA PRO A 91 -39.91 -41.20 1.89
C PRO A 91 -40.74 -40.59 0.78
N GLN A 92 -42.04 -40.51 0.89
CA GLN A 92 -42.92 -39.95 -0.13
C GLN A 92 -43.43 -38.53 0.17
N ALA A 93 -42.86 -37.84 1.14
CA ALA A 93 -43.29 -36.49 1.52
C ALA A 93 -43.29 -35.48 0.37
N PHE A 94 -42.26 -35.53 -0.48
CA PHE A 94 -42.11 -34.56 -1.59
C PHE A 94 -42.72 -35.01 -2.91
N CYS A 95 -43.40 -36.16 -2.98
CA CYS A 95 -43.95 -36.72 -4.25
C CYS A 95 -44.92 -35.79 -4.97
N ASN A 96 -45.66 -34.97 -4.23
CA ASN A 96 -46.70 -34.09 -4.79
C ASN A 96 -46.17 -32.71 -5.20
N ILE A 97 -44.88 -32.36 -4.92
CA ILE A 97 -44.26 -31.08 -5.29
C ILE A 97 -43.49 -31.20 -6.64
N ASN A 98 -44.25 -31.13 -7.73
CA ASN A 98 -43.72 -31.47 -9.07
C ASN A 98 -43.00 -30.31 -9.80
N HIS A 99 -43.05 -29.07 -9.27
CA HIS A 99 -42.54 -27.87 -9.96
C HIS A 99 -41.30 -27.24 -9.32
N LEU A 100 -40.70 -27.93 -8.36
CA LEU A 100 -39.65 -27.39 -7.53
C LEU A 100 -38.38 -27.09 -8.35
N ARG A 101 -37.91 -25.85 -8.25
CA ARG A 101 -36.65 -25.35 -8.80
C ARG A 101 -35.59 -25.13 -7.73
N THR A 102 -36.03 -24.76 -6.52
CA THR A 102 -35.14 -24.52 -5.37
C THR A 102 -35.67 -25.24 -4.15
N LEU A 103 -34.83 -26.10 -3.57
CA LEU A 103 -35.10 -26.75 -2.28
C LEU A 103 -34.09 -26.27 -1.26
N ALA A 104 -34.56 -25.76 -0.14
CA ALA A 104 -33.75 -25.40 1.01
C ALA A 104 -34.24 -26.13 2.23
N ILE A 105 -33.35 -26.90 2.88
CA ILE A 105 -33.56 -27.54 4.17
C ILE A 105 -32.36 -27.12 5.03
N THR A 106 -32.59 -26.16 5.91
CA THR A 106 -31.48 -25.47 6.59
C THR A 106 -31.73 -25.34 8.06
N ASN A 107 -30.69 -25.42 8.86
CA ASN A 107 -30.77 -25.33 10.33
C ASN A 107 -31.69 -26.40 10.93
N GLU A 108 -31.51 -27.65 10.48
CA GLU A 108 -32.22 -28.82 10.97
C GLU A 108 -31.20 -29.82 11.56
N PRO A 109 -30.58 -29.50 12.73
CA PRO A 109 -29.43 -30.24 13.24
C PRO A 109 -29.76 -31.67 13.73
N ARG A 110 -31.04 -32.01 13.83
CA ARG A 110 -31.54 -33.32 14.24
C ARG A 110 -32.00 -34.17 13.06
N LEU A 111 -32.05 -33.61 11.86
CA LEU A 111 -32.46 -34.34 10.65
C LEU A 111 -31.39 -35.34 10.23
N ASP A 112 -31.78 -36.63 10.21
CA ASP A 112 -30.92 -37.66 9.66
C ASP A 112 -30.79 -37.49 8.14
N ILE A 113 -29.55 -37.45 7.64
CA ILE A 113 -29.25 -37.31 6.24
C ILE A 113 -29.73 -38.49 5.40
N ILE A 114 -29.80 -39.70 5.97
CA ILE A 114 -30.31 -40.90 5.30
C ILE A 114 -31.81 -40.79 5.05
N ASN A 115 -32.59 -40.29 6.04
CA ASN A 115 -34.03 -40.04 5.89
C ASN A 115 -34.27 -38.99 4.80
N LEU A 116 -33.50 -37.89 4.82
CA LEU A 116 -33.55 -36.90 3.76
C LEU A 116 -33.24 -37.50 2.37
N LYS A 117 -32.15 -38.28 2.28
CA LYS A 117 -31.79 -38.96 1.00
C LYS A 117 -32.94 -39.79 0.47
N THR A 118 -33.55 -40.63 1.31
CA THR A 118 -34.64 -41.49 0.91
C THR A 118 -35.88 -40.70 0.42
N ALA A 119 -36.21 -39.60 1.07
CA ALA A 119 -37.27 -38.69 0.62
C ALA A 119 -36.95 -38.01 -0.71
N LEU A 120 -35.68 -37.63 -0.91
CA LEU A 120 -35.17 -37.02 -2.15
C LEU A 120 -35.14 -38.05 -3.31
N ASP A 121 -34.85 -39.31 -3.02
CA ASP A 121 -34.88 -40.37 -4.05
C ASP A 121 -36.24 -40.55 -4.68
N ASN A 122 -37.31 -40.36 -3.94
CA ASN A 122 -38.70 -40.52 -4.36
C ASN A 122 -39.36 -39.24 -4.93
N MET A 123 -38.70 -38.06 -4.83
CA MET A 123 -39.25 -36.84 -5.38
C MET A 123 -39.02 -36.67 -6.87
N LYS A 124 -39.87 -35.87 -7.56
CA LYS A 124 -39.67 -35.45 -8.93
C LYS A 124 -38.65 -34.31 -9.03
N LYS A 125 -37.53 -34.51 -9.73
CA LYS A 125 -36.33 -33.65 -9.69
C LYS A 125 -35.97 -32.99 -11.02
N ASP A 126 -36.69 -33.26 -12.10
CA ASP A 126 -36.40 -32.79 -13.46
C ASP A 126 -36.27 -31.25 -13.57
N LYS A 127 -36.98 -30.51 -12.76
CA LYS A 127 -36.96 -29.03 -12.73
C LYS A 127 -36.03 -28.46 -11.68
N LEU A 128 -35.49 -29.27 -10.76
CA LEU A 128 -34.67 -28.79 -9.62
C LEU A 128 -33.33 -28.27 -10.14
N LYS A 129 -32.99 -27.00 -9.71
CA LYS A 129 -31.78 -26.27 -10.12
C LYS A 129 -30.87 -25.92 -8.97
N VAL A 130 -31.45 -25.69 -7.79
CA VAL A 130 -30.71 -25.18 -6.63
C VAL A 130 -31.09 -25.97 -5.38
N VAL A 131 -30.06 -26.37 -4.63
CA VAL A 131 -30.23 -27.08 -3.37
C VAL A 131 -29.42 -26.36 -2.28
N HIS A 132 -30.09 -26.04 -1.16
CA HIS A 132 -29.48 -25.48 0.04
C HIS A 132 -29.70 -26.43 1.21
N PHE A 133 -28.64 -27.09 1.64
CA PHE A 133 -28.61 -27.96 2.82
C PHE A 133 -27.58 -27.45 3.81
N ASN A 134 -27.88 -26.33 4.49
CA ASN A 134 -26.92 -25.63 5.33
C ASN A 134 -27.27 -25.81 6.81
N TYR A 135 -26.25 -25.82 7.69
CA TYR A 135 -26.40 -25.82 9.14
C TYR A 135 -27.15 -27.05 9.72
N ASN A 136 -26.97 -28.23 9.10
CA ASN A 136 -27.68 -29.44 9.54
C ASN A 136 -26.84 -30.41 10.37
N ARG A 137 -25.54 -30.10 10.62
CA ARG A 137 -24.62 -30.88 11.48
C ARG A 137 -24.44 -32.36 11.07
N TRP A 138 -24.44 -32.66 9.80
CA TRP A 138 -24.41 -34.04 9.32
C TRP A 138 -23.09 -34.79 9.52
N GLY A 139 -21.95 -34.10 9.68
CA GLY A 139 -20.60 -34.66 9.84
C GLY A 139 -20.08 -35.38 8.58
N THR A 140 -20.92 -36.15 7.90
CA THR A 140 -20.58 -36.88 6.68
C THR A 140 -21.64 -36.71 5.59
N LEU A 141 -21.21 -36.86 4.33
CA LEU A 141 -22.12 -36.87 3.17
C LEU A 141 -22.08 -38.27 2.55
N PRO A 142 -23.22 -39.01 2.43
CA PRO A 142 -23.23 -40.31 1.78
C PRO A 142 -22.70 -40.25 0.33
N LYS A 143 -21.86 -41.23 -0.04
CA LYS A 143 -21.27 -41.29 -1.39
C LYS A 143 -22.32 -41.41 -2.52
N ASP A 144 -23.51 -41.91 -2.19
CA ASP A 144 -24.64 -42.10 -3.11
C ASP A 144 -25.76 -41.06 -2.87
N MET A 145 -25.53 -39.97 -2.12
CA MET A 145 -26.52 -38.96 -1.77
C MET A 145 -27.33 -38.43 -2.96
N PHE A 146 -26.71 -38.33 -4.13
CA PHE A 146 -27.33 -37.81 -5.36
C PHE A 146 -27.48 -38.87 -6.44
N HIS A 147 -27.49 -40.18 -6.11
CA HIS A 147 -27.54 -41.24 -7.06
C HIS A 147 -28.77 -41.13 -8.00
N SER A 148 -29.95 -40.85 -7.45
CA SER A 148 -31.21 -40.74 -8.20
C SER A 148 -31.37 -39.41 -8.96
N PHE A 149 -30.37 -38.52 -8.97
CA PHE A 149 -30.47 -37.17 -9.52
C PHE A 149 -30.00 -37.07 -11.00
N GLY A 150 -29.79 -38.17 -11.71
CA GLY A 150 -29.27 -38.14 -13.08
C GLY A 150 -30.11 -37.34 -14.07
N SER A 151 -31.43 -37.26 -13.86
CA SER A 151 -32.37 -36.47 -14.67
C SER A 151 -32.52 -35.00 -14.19
N SER A 152 -31.92 -34.64 -13.05
CA SER A 152 -32.05 -33.31 -12.49
C SER A 152 -31.27 -32.28 -13.30
N ARG A 153 -31.69 -31.01 -13.20
CA ARG A 153 -31.00 -29.85 -13.79
C ARG A 153 -30.25 -29.03 -12.73
N ILE A 154 -29.79 -29.70 -11.65
CA ILE A 154 -29.10 -29.02 -10.55
C ILE A 154 -27.82 -28.37 -11.06
N ARG A 155 -27.71 -27.04 -10.79
CA ARG A 155 -26.56 -26.20 -11.10
C ARG A 155 -25.82 -25.74 -9.86
N TYR A 156 -26.52 -25.61 -8.74
CA TYR A 156 -25.98 -25.00 -7.53
C TYR A 156 -26.31 -25.85 -6.31
N ILE A 157 -25.27 -26.24 -5.56
CA ILE A 157 -25.40 -26.93 -4.28
C ILE A 157 -24.66 -26.12 -3.20
N TYR A 158 -25.35 -25.94 -2.09
CA TYR A 158 -24.82 -25.29 -0.89
C TYR A 158 -24.94 -26.26 0.28
N LEU A 159 -23.79 -26.59 0.87
CA LEU A 159 -23.62 -27.48 2.02
C LEU A 159 -22.83 -26.77 3.13
N ILE A 160 -23.25 -25.55 3.46
CA ILE A 160 -22.55 -24.66 4.36
C ILE A 160 -22.78 -25.10 5.81
N SER A 161 -21.73 -25.15 6.63
CA SER A 161 -21.80 -25.41 8.07
C SER A 161 -22.54 -26.71 8.43
N ASN A 162 -22.15 -27.81 7.82
CA ASN A 162 -22.68 -29.15 8.10
C ASN A 162 -21.72 -30.05 8.90
N GLU A 163 -20.60 -29.49 9.39
CA GLU A 163 -19.58 -30.21 10.15
C GLU A 163 -18.89 -31.33 9.34
N LEU A 164 -18.97 -31.30 8.01
CA LEU A 164 -18.41 -32.31 7.12
C LEU A 164 -16.89 -32.40 7.28
N VAL A 165 -16.36 -33.60 7.47
CA VAL A 165 -14.94 -33.86 7.70
C VAL A 165 -14.23 -34.34 6.43
N VAL A 166 -14.90 -35.14 5.63
CA VAL A 166 -14.38 -35.70 4.38
C VAL A 166 -15.39 -35.49 3.27
N ILE A 167 -14.91 -35.13 2.09
CA ILE A 167 -15.74 -34.99 0.89
C ILE A 167 -15.26 -35.95 -0.21
N TYR A 168 -16.19 -36.74 -0.72
CA TYR A 168 -16.00 -37.51 -1.93
C TYR A 168 -16.72 -36.80 -3.08
N LEU A 169 -15.98 -36.24 -4.03
CA LEU A 169 -16.61 -35.59 -5.20
C LEU A 169 -17.40 -36.57 -6.05
N SER A 170 -17.13 -37.88 -5.94
CA SER A 170 -17.95 -38.95 -6.57
C SER A 170 -19.41 -38.93 -6.08
N SER A 171 -19.72 -38.37 -4.93
CA SER A 171 -21.11 -38.19 -4.47
C SER A 171 -21.94 -37.30 -5.42
N PHE A 172 -21.30 -36.45 -6.19
CA PHE A 172 -21.92 -35.50 -7.12
C PHE A 172 -21.88 -36.00 -8.60
N ARG A 173 -21.35 -37.19 -8.89
CA ARG A 173 -21.11 -37.69 -10.24
C ARG A 173 -22.35 -37.75 -11.15
N TYR A 174 -23.51 -37.95 -10.56
CA TYR A 174 -24.78 -38.01 -11.27
C TYR A 174 -25.36 -36.64 -11.64
N LEU A 175 -24.81 -35.55 -11.08
CA LEU A 175 -25.28 -34.19 -11.32
C LEU A 175 -24.62 -33.58 -12.56
N LYS A 176 -25.14 -33.97 -13.74
CA LYS A 176 -24.56 -33.63 -15.06
C LYS A 176 -24.49 -32.11 -15.35
N HIS A 177 -25.18 -31.29 -14.59
CA HIS A 177 -25.23 -29.82 -14.78
C HIS A 177 -24.62 -29.01 -13.63
N LEU A 178 -23.98 -29.67 -12.66
CA LEU A 178 -23.43 -29.01 -11.48
C LEU A 178 -22.34 -28.01 -11.86
N GLY A 179 -22.65 -26.73 -11.69
CA GLY A 179 -21.73 -25.61 -11.98
C GLY A 179 -21.13 -24.97 -10.74
N LYS A 180 -21.81 -25.09 -9.59
CA LYS A 180 -21.32 -24.48 -8.34
C LYS A 180 -21.55 -25.39 -7.14
N LEU A 181 -20.46 -25.65 -6.42
CA LEU A 181 -20.45 -26.40 -5.17
C LEU A 181 -19.85 -25.52 -4.05
N VAL A 182 -20.66 -25.30 -2.99
CA VAL A 182 -20.28 -24.48 -1.84
C VAL A 182 -20.25 -25.35 -0.59
N LEU A 183 -19.07 -25.54 -0.04
CA LEU A 183 -18.76 -26.35 1.13
C LEU A 183 -18.15 -25.52 2.27
N THR A 184 -18.46 -24.24 2.29
CA THR A 184 -17.93 -23.25 3.23
C THR A 184 -18.26 -23.59 4.68
N ARG A 185 -17.36 -23.28 5.62
CA ARG A 185 -17.56 -23.45 7.08
C ARG A 185 -17.92 -24.89 7.48
N ASN A 186 -17.15 -25.85 6.99
CA ASN A 186 -17.17 -27.22 7.44
C ASN A 186 -15.87 -27.58 8.18
N PHE A 187 -15.65 -28.86 8.47
CA PHE A 187 -14.41 -29.35 9.10
C PHE A 187 -13.59 -30.19 8.11
N ILE A 188 -13.71 -29.93 6.81
CA ILE A 188 -13.14 -30.74 5.74
C ILE A 188 -11.62 -30.73 5.88
N LYS A 189 -11.05 -31.94 6.05
CA LYS A 189 -9.61 -32.21 6.02
C LYS A 189 -9.17 -32.80 4.69
N GLN A 190 -9.98 -33.70 4.12
CA GLN A 190 -9.65 -34.45 2.91
C GLN A 190 -10.76 -34.34 1.87
N ILE A 191 -10.34 -34.22 0.59
CA ILE A 191 -11.21 -34.19 -0.57
C ILE A 191 -10.74 -35.26 -1.55
N TYR A 192 -11.59 -36.26 -1.79
CA TYR A 192 -11.33 -37.26 -2.79
C TYR A 192 -11.90 -36.80 -4.12
N MET A 193 -11.01 -36.56 -5.07
CA MET A 193 -11.35 -36.01 -6.38
C MET A 193 -12.14 -37.01 -7.24
N HIS A 194 -12.97 -36.49 -8.11
CA HIS A 194 -13.73 -37.22 -9.11
C HIS A 194 -14.07 -36.30 -10.28
N HIS A 195 -14.28 -36.86 -11.45
CA HIS A 195 -14.56 -36.10 -12.67
C HIS A 195 -15.90 -35.37 -12.60
N LEU A 196 -15.86 -34.03 -12.58
CA LEU A 196 -17.03 -33.13 -12.60
C LEU A 196 -16.87 -32.11 -13.73
N PRO A 197 -17.18 -32.45 -14.97
CA PRO A 197 -16.78 -31.71 -16.18
C PRO A 197 -17.43 -30.32 -16.33
N TYR A 198 -18.49 -30.02 -15.57
CA TYR A 198 -19.21 -28.75 -15.67
C TYR A 198 -19.04 -27.86 -14.45
N LEU A 199 -18.30 -28.32 -13.44
CA LEU A 199 -18.08 -27.53 -12.23
C LEU A 199 -17.22 -26.30 -12.53
N LYS A 200 -17.78 -25.11 -12.27
CA LYS A 200 -17.14 -23.80 -12.50
C LYS A 200 -16.70 -23.13 -11.21
N TYR A 201 -17.44 -23.33 -10.13
CA TYR A 201 -17.23 -22.65 -8.87
C TYR A 201 -17.12 -23.66 -7.72
N LEU A 202 -15.93 -23.75 -7.11
CA LEU A 202 -15.69 -24.60 -5.94
C LEU A 202 -15.28 -23.73 -4.74
N LYS A 203 -16.14 -23.69 -3.72
CA LYS A 203 -15.89 -22.91 -2.51
C LYS A 203 -15.71 -23.82 -1.31
N LEU A 204 -14.53 -23.75 -0.73
CA LEU A 204 -14.04 -24.57 0.37
C LEU A 204 -13.51 -23.72 1.54
N ASP A 205 -13.87 -22.46 1.58
CA ASP A 205 -13.39 -21.53 2.60
C ASP A 205 -13.87 -21.88 4.01
N HIS A 206 -13.05 -21.56 5.03
CA HIS A 206 -13.31 -21.88 6.43
C HIS A 206 -13.48 -23.41 6.65
N ASN A 207 -12.48 -24.16 6.26
CA ASN A 207 -12.36 -25.60 6.50
C ASN A 207 -11.03 -25.93 7.22
N ARG A 208 -10.67 -27.22 7.27
CA ARG A 208 -9.46 -27.72 7.90
C ARG A 208 -8.54 -28.41 6.91
N ILE A 209 -8.52 -27.96 5.65
CA ILE A 209 -7.73 -28.53 4.58
C ILE A 209 -6.25 -28.17 4.82
N GLU A 210 -5.40 -29.17 4.97
CA GLU A 210 -3.96 -29.02 5.17
C GLU A 210 -3.19 -29.09 3.85
N GLU A 211 -3.71 -29.87 2.87
CA GLU A 211 -3.14 -29.98 1.53
C GLU A 211 -4.20 -29.73 0.47
N ILE A 212 -3.86 -28.92 -0.53
CA ILE A 212 -4.73 -28.72 -1.69
C ILE A 212 -4.77 -30.01 -2.48
N PRO A 213 -5.97 -30.55 -2.83
CA PRO A 213 -6.08 -31.80 -3.55
C PRO A 213 -5.42 -31.73 -4.92
N ASN A 214 -4.89 -32.84 -5.40
CA ASN A 214 -4.42 -32.94 -6.79
C ASN A 214 -5.61 -32.89 -7.74
N PHE A 215 -5.61 -31.94 -8.66
CA PHE A 215 -6.66 -31.77 -9.67
C PHE A 215 -6.42 -32.58 -10.94
N CYS A 216 -5.26 -33.24 -11.06
CA CYS A 216 -4.93 -34.16 -12.16
C CYS A 216 -5.28 -35.61 -11.81
N ASP A 217 -5.80 -36.34 -12.75
CA ASP A 217 -5.95 -37.78 -12.66
C ASP A 217 -4.63 -38.52 -13.00
N VAL A 218 -4.68 -39.85 -13.06
CA VAL A 218 -3.52 -40.70 -13.40
C VAL A 218 -2.99 -40.49 -14.81
N ASN A 219 -3.83 -39.99 -15.73
CA ASN A 219 -3.47 -39.68 -17.10
C ASN A 219 -3.06 -38.20 -17.28
N ASN A 220 -2.92 -37.49 -16.19
CA ASN A 220 -2.65 -36.04 -16.17
C ASN A 220 -3.78 -35.18 -16.77
N GLU A 221 -5.02 -35.72 -16.80
CA GLU A 221 -6.23 -35.03 -17.23
C GLU A 221 -6.91 -34.35 -16.02
N SER A 222 -7.69 -33.30 -16.31
CA SER A 222 -8.36 -32.53 -15.26
C SER A 222 -9.61 -33.26 -14.73
N TYR A 223 -9.72 -33.42 -13.42
CA TYR A 223 -10.97 -33.79 -12.76
C TYR A 223 -12.08 -32.75 -12.93
N ILE A 224 -11.71 -31.46 -13.04
CA ILE A 224 -12.67 -30.34 -13.11
C ILE A 224 -12.24 -29.29 -14.17
N PRO A 225 -12.28 -29.69 -15.46
CA PRO A 225 -11.67 -28.93 -16.57
C PRO A 225 -12.29 -27.54 -16.82
N LYS A 226 -13.49 -27.27 -16.29
CA LYS A 226 -14.20 -25.99 -16.46
C LYS A 226 -14.18 -25.11 -15.19
N LEU A 227 -13.33 -25.41 -14.21
CA LEU A 227 -13.26 -24.62 -12.99
C LEU A 227 -12.77 -23.20 -13.29
N ASP A 228 -13.60 -22.19 -12.99
CA ASP A 228 -13.32 -20.77 -13.15
C ASP A 228 -12.84 -20.13 -11.83
N ASP A 229 -13.43 -20.55 -10.70
CA ASP A 229 -13.24 -19.90 -9.39
C ASP A 229 -12.99 -20.94 -8.30
N LEU A 230 -11.80 -20.87 -7.67
CA LEU A 230 -11.38 -21.72 -6.57
C LEU A 230 -11.19 -20.87 -5.30
N VAL A 231 -11.96 -21.15 -4.25
CA VAL A 231 -11.89 -20.44 -2.98
C VAL A 231 -11.52 -21.39 -1.86
N LEU A 232 -10.36 -21.14 -1.25
CA LEU A 232 -9.76 -21.96 -0.18
C LEU A 232 -9.40 -21.10 1.07
N ASN A 233 -10.02 -19.92 1.23
CA ASN A 233 -9.68 -19.01 2.32
C ASN A 233 -9.84 -19.67 3.70
N LYS A 234 -8.99 -19.29 4.65
CA LYS A 234 -9.07 -19.76 6.03
C LYS A 234 -9.13 -21.29 6.13
N ASN A 235 -8.14 -21.94 5.55
CA ASN A 235 -7.78 -23.33 5.69
C ASN A 235 -6.39 -23.45 6.34
N TYR A 236 -5.88 -24.66 6.53
CA TYR A 236 -4.57 -24.93 7.16
C TYR A 236 -3.49 -25.29 6.14
N VAL A 237 -3.64 -24.86 4.89
CA VAL A 237 -2.66 -25.13 3.83
C VAL A 237 -1.36 -24.38 4.12
N ALA A 238 -0.32 -25.11 4.52
CA ALA A 238 0.98 -24.54 4.81
C ALA A 238 1.92 -24.50 3.59
N ARG A 239 1.68 -25.33 2.58
CA ARG A 239 2.53 -25.44 1.39
C ARG A 239 1.69 -25.58 0.12
N ILE A 240 2.13 -24.91 -0.94
CA ILE A 240 1.56 -25.09 -2.30
C ILE A 240 2.68 -25.64 -3.17
N HIS A 241 2.45 -26.77 -3.80
CA HIS A 241 3.39 -27.39 -4.73
C HIS A 241 3.28 -26.74 -6.10
N ILE A 242 4.39 -26.69 -6.85
CA ILE A 242 4.45 -26.10 -8.20
C ILE A 242 3.38 -26.68 -9.14
N GLN A 243 3.08 -27.97 -9.03
CA GLN A 243 2.14 -28.66 -9.91
C GLN A 243 0.68 -28.61 -9.42
N THR A 244 0.42 -28.01 -8.27
CA THR A 244 -0.92 -28.03 -7.62
C THR A 244 -2.05 -27.58 -8.55
N PHE A 245 -1.80 -26.62 -9.43
CA PHE A 245 -2.83 -26.03 -10.30
C PHE A 245 -2.71 -26.43 -11.77
N ASN A 246 -1.82 -27.35 -12.14
CA ASN A 246 -1.53 -27.69 -13.55
C ASN A 246 -2.76 -28.14 -14.33
N CYS A 247 -3.66 -28.91 -13.71
CA CYS A 247 -4.85 -29.42 -14.38
C CYS A 247 -6.10 -28.53 -14.19
N LEU A 248 -5.91 -27.21 -14.10
CA LEU A 248 -6.99 -26.23 -14.02
C LEU A 248 -6.95 -25.22 -15.18
N PRO A 249 -7.13 -25.68 -16.44
CA PRO A 249 -6.87 -24.86 -17.63
C PRO A 249 -7.81 -23.66 -17.78
N LYS A 250 -8.97 -23.66 -17.11
CA LYS A 250 -9.98 -22.60 -17.20
C LYS A 250 -10.04 -21.72 -15.95
N LEU A 251 -9.10 -21.89 -15.01
CA LEU A 251 -9.11 -21.14 -13.75
C LEU A 251 -8.85 -19.66 -13.99
N GLN A 252 -9.77 -18.81 -13.55
CA GLN A 252 -9.70 -17.35 -13.67
C GLN A 252 -9.48 -16.68 -12.31
N THR A 253 -9.94 -17.28 -11.22
CA THR A 253 -9.83 -16.69 -9.88
C THR A 253 -9.36 -17.73 -8.86
N ILE A 254 -8.31 -17.36 -8.10
CA ILE A 254 -7.83 -18.09 -6.93
C ILE A 254 -7.95 -17.21 -5.71
N LYS A 255 -8.55 -17.76 -4.62
CA LYS A 255 -8.63 -17.08 -3.32
C LYS A 255 -8.07 -17.97 -2.22
N LEU A 256 -6.99 -17.51 -1.59
CA LEU A 256 -6.20 -18.20 -0.58
C LEU A 256 -5.96 -17.32 0.66
N LYS A 257 -6.97 -16.52 1.03
CA LYS A 257 -6.89 -15.58 2.15
C LYS A 257 -6.77 -16.32 3.48
N GLY A 258 -5.83 -15.89 4.34
CA GLY A 258 -5.73 -16.38 5.73
C GLY A 258 -5.37 -17.85 5.84
N ILE A 259 -4.47 -18.36 4.98
CA ILE A 259 -3.86 -19.68 5.06
C ILE A 259 -2.41 -19.54 5.53
N PRO A 260 -1.84 -20.50 6.31
CA PRO A 260 -0.52 -20.38 6.94
C PRO A 260 0.62 -20.74 5.97
N ILE A 261 0.71 -20.06 4.83
CA ILE A 261 1.81 -20.27 3.88
C ILE A 261 3.03 -19.50 4.33
N LEU A 262 4.16 -20.22 4.49
CA LEU A 262 5.45 -19.65 4.82
C LEU A 262 6.19 -19.08 3.60
N ARG A 263 6.02 -19.72 2.42
CA ARG A 263 6.78 -19.41 1.21
C ARG A 263 5.92 -19.51 -0.05
N LEU A 264 5.96 -18.46 -0.87
CA LEU A 264 5.44 -18.49 -2.23
C LEU A 264 6.56 -18.91 -3.18
N ARG A 265 6.42 -20.09 -3.80
CA ARG A 265 7.44 -20.67 -4.68
C ARG A 265 7.39 -20.06 -6.09
N SER A 266 8.53 -20.13 -6.78
CA SER A 266 8.66 -19.77 -8.19
C SER A 266 7.63 -20.48 -9.06
N ASN A 267 7.02 -19.75 -9.98
CA ASN A 267 6.15 -20.29 -11.06
C ASN A 267 4.90 -21.06 -10.62
N ILE A 268 4.42 -20.90 -9.37
CA ILE A 268 3.24 -21.64 -8.88
C ILE A 268 1.96 -21.31 -9.67
N PHE A 269 1.90 -20.19 -10.37
CA PHE A 269 0.76 -19.78 -11.22
C PHE A 269 1.08 -19.78 -12.71
N ALA A 270 2.28 -20.19 -13.14
CA ALA A 270 2.77 -20.05 -14.51
C ALA A 270 1.90 -20.78 -15.54
N ASN A 271 1.36 -21.96 -15.20
CA ASN A 271 0.55 -22.78 -16.10
C ASN A 271 -0.93 -22.35 -16.21
N LEU A 272 -1.31 -21.27 -15.50
CA LEU A 272 -2.67 -20.76 -15.50
C LEU A 272 -2.83 -19.61 -16.51
N HIS A 273 -2.85 -19.93 -17.80
CA HIS A 273 -2.77 -18.96 -18.90
C HIS A 273 -3.95 -17.98 -19.00
N ILE A 274 -5.05 -18.22 -18.32
CA ILE A 274 -6.24 -17.34 -18.30
C ILE A 274 -6.57 -16.82 -16.91
N LEU A 275 -5.65 -16.97 -15.95
CA LEU A 275 -5.84 -16.53 -14.57
C LEU A 275 -5.90 -15.00 -14.50
N LYS A 276 -7.02 -14.44 -14.04
CA LYS A 276 -7.27 -13.00 -13.96
C LYS A 276 -7.09 -12.43 -12.58
N SER A 277 -7.34 -13.23 -11.54
CA SER A 277 -7.38 -12.70 -10.16
C SER A 277 -6.74 -13.65 -9.17
N ILE A 278 -5.78 -13.14 -8.40
CA ILE A 278 -5.09 -13.83 -7.30
C ILE A 278 -5.32 -13.05 -6.01
N TRP A 279 -5.84 -13.74 -4.99
CA TRP A 279 -6.09 -13.15 -3.67
C TRP A 279 -5.35 -13.95 -2.60
N LEU A 280 -4.30 -13.34 -2.06
CA LEU A 280 -3.34 -13.90 -1.10
C LEU A 280 -3.25 -12.99 0.15
N ASN A 281 -4.40 -12.59 0.69
CA ASN A 281 -4.46 -11.65 1.80
C ASN A 281 -4.36 -12.36 3.14
N ASP A 282 -3.92 -11.65 4.18
CA ASP A 282 -3.87 -12.12 5.56
C ASP A 282 -3.06 -13.43 5.72
N LEU A 283 -2.00 -13.61 4.94
CA LEU A 283 -1.03 -14.70 5.07
C LEU A 283 -0.01 -14.30 6.16
N THR A 284 -0.39 -14.46 7.42
CA THR A 284 0.38 -13.93 8.56
C THR A 284 1.75 -14.56 8.72
N ASP A 285 1.94 -15.75 8.16
CA ASP A 285 3.15 -16.55 8.27
C ASP A 285 4.06 -16.44 7.03
N LEU A 286 3.65 -15.63 6.03
CA LEU A 286 4.41 -15.48 4.80
C LEU A 286 5.73 -14.75 5.05
N GLU A 287 6.84 -15.48 4.90
CA GLU A 287 8.19 -14.94 5.08
C GLU A 287 8.95 -14.77 3.77
N PHE A 288 8.74 -15.65 2.79
CA PHE A 288 9.53 -15.70 1.58
C PHE A 288 8.66 -15.66 0.32
N ILE A 289 9.07 -14.83 -0.64
CA ILE A 289 8.52 -14.79 -1.99
C ILE A 289 9.68 -15.08 -2.96
N GLU A 290 9.65 -16.25 -3.57
CA GLU A 290 10.69 -16.65 -4.54
C GLU A 290 10.57 -15.84 -5.84
N ASP A 291 11.67 -15.73 -6.58
CA ASP A 291 11.70 -15.11 -7.89
C ASP A 291 10.63 -15.71 -8.79
N PHE A 292 9.93 -14.88 -9.55
CA PHE A 292 8.86 -15.32 -10.46
C PHE A 292 7.65 -16.00 -9.76
N ALA A 293 7.47 -15.84 -8.44
CA ALA A 293 6.30 -16.38 -7.73
C ALA A 293 4.97 -15.89 -8.36
N PHE A 294 4.93 -14.65 -8.86
CA PHE A 294 3.80 -14.08 -9.59
C PHE A 294 3.98 -14.12 -11.11
N ASN A 295 4.64 -15.15 -11.66
CA ASN A 295 4.71 -15.35 -13.10
C ASN A 295 3.32 -15.69 -13.66
N CYS A 296 2.54 -14.66 -13.93
CA CYS A 296 1.16 -14.73 -14.40
C CYS A 296 0.91 -13.63 -15.44
N THR A 297 1.17 -13.92 -16.70
CA THR A 297 1.07 -12.95 -17.80
C THR A 297 -0.35 -12.48 -18.08
N SER A 298 -1.37 -13.25 -17.70
CA SER A 298 -2.80 -12.93 -17.89
C SER A 298 -3.44 -12.23 -16.69
N CYS A 299 -2.70 -12.05 -15.59
CA CYS A 299 -3.22 -11.55 -14.34
C CYS A 299 -3.61 -10.07 -14.42
N LEU A 300 -4.86 -9.78 -14.07
CA LEU A 300 -5.40 -8.42 -14.03
C LEU A 300 -5.50 -7.88 -12.60
N LYS A 301 -5.71 -8.77 -11.61
CA LYS A 301 -5.90 -8.37 -10.21
C LYS A 301 -5.04 -9.24 -9.30
N LEU A 302 -4.21 -8.58 -8.49
CA LEU A 302 -3.39 -9.22 -7.47
C LEU A 302 -3.63 -8.52 -6.14
N SER A 303 -3.99 -9.29 -5.13
CA SER A 303 -4.08 -8.81 -3.76
C SER A 303 -3.21 -9.66 -2.85
N ILE A 304 -2.24 -9.01 -2.20
CA ILE A 304 -1.34 -9.57 -1.19
C ILE A 304 -1.33 -8.70 0.06
N SER A 305 -2.51 -8.16 0.41
CA SER A 305 -2.68 -7.23 1.52
C SER A 305 -2.62 -7.92 2.88
N ASN A 306 -2.20 -7.19 3.91
CA ASN A 306 -2.13 -7.62 5.30
C ASN A 306 -1.27 -8.88 5.52
N ASN A 307 -0.18 -9.04 4.77
CA ASN A 307 0.70 -10.20 4.90
C ASN A 307 1.92 -9.91 5.78
N LYS A 308 2.03 -8.70 6.35
CA LYS A 308 3.17 -8.27 7.16
C LYS A 308 4.52 -8.39 6.41
N ILE A 309 4.49 -8.36 5.08
CA ILE A 309 5.71 -8.39 4.26
C ILE A 309 6.54 -7.17 4.61
N GLN A 310 7.82 -7.39 4.92
CA GLN A 310 8.79 -6.34 5.22
C GLN A 310 9.64 -6.08 3.98
N PHE A 311 9.32 -5.07 3.21
CA PHE A 311 9.98 -4.79 1.93
C PHE A 311 11.42 -4.29 2.05
N HIS A 312 11.95 -4.00 3.24
CA HIS A 312 13.37 -3.78 3.45
C HIS A 312 14.19 -5.09 3.50
N ARG A 313 13.54 -6.24 3.73
CA ARG A 313 14.18 -7.56 3.83
C ARG A 313 14.38 -8.18 2.46
N ILE A 314 15.31 -7.62 1.67
CA ILE A 314 15.65 -8.10 0.32
C ILE A 314 16.26 -9.52 0.32
N ASP A 315 16.69 -10.03 1.48
CA ASP A 315 17.08 -11.42 1.70
C ASP A 315 15.91 -12.42 1.54
N ARG A 316 14.65 -11.94 1.58
CA ARG A 316 13.44 -12.77 1.52
C ARG A 316 12.71 -12.72 0.18
N TYR A 317 13.06 -11.79 -0.69
CA TYR A 317 12.51 -11.64 -2.03
C TYR A 317 13.47 -10.82 -2.90
N ASN A 318 13.34 -10.93 -4.22
CA ASN A 318 14.10 -10.12 -5.16
C ASN A 318 13.23 -8.97 -5.70
N PRO A 319 13.57 -7.70 -5.39
CA PRO A 319 12.77 -6.55 -5.82
C PRO A 319 12.62 -6.43 -7.33
N ASN A 320 13.61 -6.88 -8.11
CA ASN A 320 13.58 -6.82 -9.57
C ASN A 320 12.62 -7.85 -10.20
N PHE A 321 12.33 -8.97 -9.50
CA PHE A 321 11.58 -10.09 -10.06
C PHE A 321 10.21 -10.31 -9.43
N ILE A 322 9.90 -9.64 -8.30
CA ILE A 322 8.63 -9.86 -7.60
C ILE A 322 7.40 -9.60 -8.50
N PHE A 323 7.43 -8.55 -9.34
CA PHE A 323 6.33 -8.20 -10.26
C PHE A 323 6.76 -8.13 -11.73
N ALA A 324 7.95 -8.58 -12.10
CA ALA A 324 8.51 -8.43 -13.46
C ALA A 324 7.59 -8.96 -14.57
N PHE A 325 6.85 -10.02 -14.31
CA PHE A 325 5.93 -10.65 -15.28
C PHE A 325 4.47 -10.19 -15.14
N CYS A 326 4.18 -9.24 -14.24
CA CYS A 326 2.82 -8.76 -13.99
C CYS A 326 2.44 -7.54 -14.86
N ARG A 327 2.99 -7.41 -16.08
CA ARG A 327 2.85 -6.21 -16.93
C ARG A 327 1.41 -5.85 -17.30
N HIS A 328 0.50 -6.82 -17.30
CA HIS A 328 -0.92 -6.62 -17.60
C HIS A 328 -1.77 -6.34 -16.34
N LEU A 329 -1.13 -6.28 -15.19
CA LEU A 329 -1.84 -6.05 -13.94
C LEU A 329 -2.53 -4.68 -13.95
N SER A 330 -3.84 -4.69 -13.70
CA SER A 330 -4.66 -3.47 -13.62
C SER A 330 -5.00 -3.07 -12.19
N HIS A 331 -5.00 -4.03 -11.25
CA HIS A 331 -5.32 -3.76 -9.84
C HIS A 331 -4.31 -4.45 -8.95
N LEU A 332 -3.63 -3.68 -8.12
CA LEU A 332 -2.70 -4.17 -7.10
C LEU A 332 -3.12 -3.67 -5.71
N TYR A 333 -3.26 -4.60 -4.78
CA TYR A 333 -3.59 -4.31 -3.38
C TYR A 333 -2.45 -4.81 -2.49
N LEU A 334 -1.70 -3.87 -1.90
CA LEU A 334 -0.53 -4.11 -1.03
C LEU A 334 -0.74 -3.58 0.39
N GLN A 335 -1.92 -3.02 0.70
CA GLN A 335 -2.17 -2.38 1.99
C GLN A 335 -1.87 -3.30 3.17
N GLY A 336 -1.39 -2.71 4.26
CA GLY A 336 -1.08 -3.44 5.50
C GLY A 336 0.19 -4.30 5.44
N ASN A 337 1.07 -4.09 4.44
CA ASN A 337 2.44 -4.58 4.44
C ASN A 337 3.39 -3.48 4.94
N SER A 338 4.68 -3.78 5.14
CA SER A 338 5.61 -2.80 5.68
C SER A 338 6.64 -2.33 4.66
N PHE A 339 6.61 -1.05 4.35
CA PHE A 339 7.67 -0.34 3.63
C PHE A 339 8.54 0.50 4.58
N LEU A 340 8.51 0.21 5.87
CA LEU A 340 9.39 0.86 6.84
C LEU A 340 10.85 0.60 6.47
N ASN A 341 11.70 1.64 6.50
CA ASN A 341 13.11 1.60 6.09
C ASN A 341 13.34 1.20 4.61
N VAL A 342 12.34 1.38 3.76
CA VAL A 342 12.45 1.22 2.30
C VAL A 342 12.59 2.60 1.69
N ASN A 343 13.69 2.85 0.97
CA ASN A 343 13.90 4.11 0.28
C ASN A 343 13.04 4.20 -1.00
N ALA A 344 12.83 5.41 -1.49
CA ALA A 344 12.04 5.68 -2.68
C ALA A 344 12.52 4.92 -3.94
N THR A 345 13.84 4.72 -4.10
CA THR A 345 14.42 3.97 -5.22
C THR A 345 14.03 2.49 -5.20
N LEU A 346 13.98 1.86 -4.04
CA LEU A 346 13.54 0.47 -3.91
C LEU A 346 12.04 0.35 -4.17
N VAL A 347 11.21 1.29 -3.69
CA VAL A 347 9.77 1.35 -4.03
C VAL A 347 9.60 1.47 -5.55
N HIS A 348 10.40 2.33 -6.19
CA HIS A 348 10.40 2.48 -7.64
C HIS A 348 10.75 1.17 -8.34
N THR A 349 11.82 0.50 -7.94
CA THR A 349 12.25 -0.80 -8.52
C THR A 349 11.13 -1.85 -8.44
N ILE A 350 10.47 -1.96 -7.30
CA ILE A 350 9.38 -2.93 -7.08
C ILE A 350 8.18 -2.64 -7.98
N LEU A 351 7.78 -1.39 -8.14
CA LEU A 351 6.51 -1.01 -8.79
C LEU A 351 6.65 -0.61 -10.27
N SER A 352 7.84 -0.25 -10.74
CA SER A 352 8.09 0.23 -12.11
C SER A 352 7.65 -0.74 -13.24
N PRO A 353 7.66 -2.08 -13.07
CA PRO A 353 7.16 -2.97 -14.12
C PRO A 353 5.64 -2.85 -14.37
N LEU A 354 4.88 -2.23 -13.47
CA LEU A 354 3.42 -2.25 -13.40
C LEU A 354 2.77 -1.05 -14.13
N VAL A 355 3.22 -0.75 -15.34
CA VAL A 355 2.81 0.43 -16.12
C VAL A 355 1.31 0.49 -16.47
N ASN A 356 0.60 -0.64 -16.45
CA ASN A 356 -0.81 -0.75 -16.82
C ASN A 356 -1.79 -0.67 -15.62
N LEU A 357 -1.30 -0.34 -14.43
CA LEU A 357 -2.14 -0.23 -13.26
C LEU A 357 -3.24 0.82 -13.43
N GLN A 358 -4.45 0.45 -13.01
CA GLN A 358 -5.61 1.34 -12.86
C GLN A 358 -5.93 1.61 -11.40
N VAL A 359 -5.64 0.65 -10.52
CA VAL A 359 -5.87 0.74 -9.08
C VAL A 359 -4.61 0.28 -8.35
N LEU A 360 -4.07 1.15 -7.52
CA LEU A 360 -2.97 0.85 -6.60
C LEU A 360 -3.38 1.22 -5.19
N ASN A 361 -3.30 0.25 -4.28
CA ASN A 361 -3.55 0.47 -2.86
C ASN A 361 -2.31 0.12 -2.04
N LEU A 362 -1.73 1.13 -1.40
CA LEU A 362 -0.59 1.10 -0.49
C LEU A 362 -0.97 1.67 0.90
N ALA A 363 -2.25 1.60 1.27
CA ALA A 363 -2.72 2.14 2.53
C ALA A 363 -2.11 1.39 3.72
N ALA A 364 -1.87 2.09 4.82
CA ALA A 364 -1.34 1.52 6.06
C ALA A 364 -0.07 0.67 5.83
N SER A 365 0.86 1.17 5.02
CA SER A 365 2.06 0.45 4.60
C SER A 365 3.36 1.04 5.15
N GLN A 366 3.28 2.00 6.06
CA GLN A 366 4.44 2.65 6.69
C GLN A 366 5.39 3.33 5.69
N LEU A 367 4.84 3.84 4.58
CA LEU A 367 5.60 4.66 3.64
C LEU A 367 6.00 5.98 4.30
N ILE A 368 7.26 6.34 4.16
CA ILE A 368 7.83 7.61 4.66
C ILE A 368 8.17 8.58 3.53
N ASP A 369 8.24 8.08 2.29
CA ASP A 369 8.65 8.84 1.11
C ASP A 369 7.99 8.25 -0.15
N LEU A 370 7.80 9.06 -1.18
CA LEU A 370 7.24 8.65 -2.46
C LEU A 370 8.31 8.67 -3.56
N PRO A 371 8.34 7.64 -4.43
CA PRO A 371 9.31 7.59 -5.52
C PRO A 371 9.03 8.65 -6.58
N LEU A 372 10.08 9.38 -6.99
CA LEU A 372 10.02 10.38 -8.04
C LEU A 372 9.64 9.73 -9.38
N ASN A 373 8.78 10.40 -10.13
CA ASN A 373 8.35 10.03 -11.49
C ASN A 373 7.73 8.64 -11.67
N LEU A 374 7.48 7.88 -10.60
CA LEU A 374 6.86 6.55 -10.71
C LEU A 374 5.38 6.64 -11.11
N PHE A 375 4.58 7.35 -10.32
CA PHE A 375 3.13 7.44 -10.56
C PHE A 375 2.76 8.20 -11.83
N PRO A 376 3.46 9.27 -12.24
CA PRO A 376 3.25 9.91 -13.54
C PRO A 376 3.48 8.99 -14.74
N GLN A 377 4.34 7.96 -14.63
CA GLN A 377 4.56 6.96 -15.68
C GLN A 377 3.41 5.95 -15.79
N MET A 378 2.62 5.77 -14.74
CA MET A 378 1.45 4.88 -14.71
C MET A 378 0.23 5.55 -15.38
N LYS A 379 0.29 5.77 -16.68
CA LYS A 379 -0.70 6.55 -17.46
C LYS A 379 -2.16 6.10 -17.34
N ASN A 380 -2.39 4.84 -16.92
CA ASN A 380 -3.73 4.27 -16.75
C ASN A 380 -4.24 4.34 -15.31
N LEU A 381 -3.46 4.88 -14.36
CA LEU A 381 -3.81 4.89 -12.95
C LEU A 381 -5.02 5.80 -12.67
N ARG A 382 -6.10 5.20 -12.18
CA ARG A 382 -7.38 5.87 -11.89
C ARG A 382 -7.62 6.06 -10.40
N THR A 383 -7.12 5.13 -9.60
CA THR A 383 -7.28 5.15 -8.14
C THR A 383 -5.94 4.89 -7.48
N LEU A 384 -5.51 5.83 -6.65
CA LEU A 384 -4.33 5.71 -5.80
C LEU A 384 -4.76 5.90 -4.35
N ASP A 385 -4.54 4.89 -3.54
CA ASP A 385 -4.81 4.89 -2.09
C ASP A 385 -3.48 4.70 -1.35
N ILE A 386 -2.98 5.76 -0.73
CA ILE A 386 -1.77 5.81 0.09
C ILE A 386 -2.06 6.38 1.48
N ARG A 387 -3.30 6.23 1.94
CA ARG A 387 -3.73 6.67 3.27
C ARG A 387 -3.03 5.91 4.39
N ALA A 388 -3.05 6.51 5.59
CA ALA A 388 -2.52 5.91 6.82
C ALA A 388 -1.04 5.49 6.67
N ASN A 389 -0.23 6.37 6.11
CA ASN A 389 1.22 6.29 6.01
C ASN A 389 1.89 7.43 6.80
N SER A 390 3.17 7.67 6.60
CA SER A 390 3.93 8.74 7.28
C SER A 390 4.40 9.82 6.31
N LEU A 391 3.66 10.04 5.22
CA LEU A 391 4.00 11.01 4.18
C LEU A 391 3.83 12.44 4.72
N ASN A 392 4.80 13.30 4.41
CA ASN A 392 4.81 14.70 4.79
C ASN A 392 4.44 15.62 3.61
N SER A 393 4.57 16.93 3.79
CA SER A 393 4.23 17.91 2.75
C SER A 393 5.18 17.89 1.57
N ASP A 394 6.45 17.56 1.77
CA ASP A 394 7.49 17.55 0.74
C ASP A 394 7.31 16.37 -0.22
N ASP A 395 6.68 15.29 0.26
CA ASP A 395 6.35 14.11 -0.57
C ASP A 395 5.24 14.40 -1.59
N ILE A 396 4.47 15.48 -1.40
CA ILE A 396 3.34 15.82 -2.25
C ILE A 396 3.73 16.99 -3.17
N ASN A 397 4.31 16.64 -4.31
CA ASN A 397 4.83 17.61 -5.27
C ASN A 397 4.65 17.13 -6.72
N HIS A 398 5.08 17.96 -7.68
CA HIS A 398 4.95 17.68 -9.12
C HIS A 398 5.71 16.45 -9.60
N GLU A 399 6.82 16.09 -8.95
CA GLU A 399 7.63 14.93 -9.35
C GLU A 399 7.06 13.62 -8.85
N THR A 400 6.34 13.66 -7.72
CA THR A 400 5.72 12.46 -7.14
C THR A 400 4.30 12.22 -7.67
N LEU A 401 3.43 13.24 -7.64
CA LEU A 401 2.01 13.15 -7.99
C LEU A 401 1.59 14.09 -9.16
N GLY A 402 2.55 14.67 -9.88
CA GLY A 402 2.28 15.52 -11.06
C GLY A 402 1.92 14.69 -12.30
N ASN A 403 1.23 15.34 -13.27
CA ASN A 403 0.88 14.80 -14.60
C ASN A 403 0.13 13.44 -14.61
N MET A 404 -0.73 13.22 -13.62
CA MET A 404 -1.57 12.02 -13.53
C MET A 404 -2.92 12.24 -14.20
N SER A 405 -2.95 12.39 -15.53
CA SER A 405 -4.14 12.76 -16.31
C SER A 405 -5.31 11.76 -16.25
N SER A 406 -5.07 10.52 -15.86
CA SER A 406 -6.10 9.48 -15.72
C SER A 406 -6.65 9.34 -14.30
N LEU A 407 -6.02 9.97 -13.30
CA LEU A 407 -6.35 9.77 -11.89
C LEU A 407 -7.73 10.34 -11.56
N LYS A 408 -8.63 9.51 -11.05
CA LYS A 408 -10.01 9.88 -10.69
C LYS A 408 -10.22 9.95 -9.17
N SER A 409 -9.48 9.16 -8.42
CA SER A 409 -9.59 9.09 -6.96
C SER A 409 -8.21 9.02 -6.33
N LEU A 410 -7.94 9.94 -5.41
CA LEU A 410 -6.72 10.00 -4.62
C LEU A 410 -7.08 10.00 -3.13
N ASP A 411 -6.56 9.03 -2.38
CA ASP A 411 -6.69 9.00 -0.93
C ASP A 411 -5.30 9.07 -0.29
N ILE A 412 -4.98 10.20 0.33
CA ILE A 412 -3.76 10.48 1.10
C ILE A 412 -4.10 10.90 2.53
N SER A 413 -5.28 10.48 3.01
CA SER A 413 -5.74 10.77 4.37
C SER A 413 -4.90 10.07 5.44
N ALA A 414 -4.97 10.56 6.66
CA ALA A 414 -4.27 9.99 7.81
C ALA A 414 -2.74 9.82 7.57
N ASN A 415 -2.13 10.86 7.02
CA ASN A 415 -0.69 11.05 6.90
C ASN A 415 -0.23 12.21 7.81
N VAL A 416 0.99 12.67 7.67
CA VAL A 416 1.54 13.79 8.45
C VAL A 416 1.70 15.07 7.62
N ILE A 417 0.86 15.24 6.60
CA ILE A 417 0.88 16.39 5.69
C ILE A 417 0.43 17.63 6.48
N ALA A 418 1.33 18.59 6.62
CA ALA A 418 1.08 19.84 7.32
C ALA A 418 0.64 20.95 6.37
N LEU A 419 1.10 20.94 5.12
CA LEU A 419 0.90 21.99 4.14
C LEU A 419 0.55 21.40 2.77
N ILE A 420 -0.43 22.00 2.13
CA ILE A 420 -0.77 21.80 0.72
C ILE A 420 -0.79 23.18 0.06
N ASN A 421 -0.05 23.34 -1.00
CA ASN A 421 0.06 24.59 -1.75
C ASN A 421 -0.17 24.36 -3.24
N GLU A 422 -0.05 25.42 -4.04
CA GLU A 422 -0.26 25.38 -5.48
C GLU A 422 0.68 24.42 -6.23
N ARG A 423 1.86 24.16 -5.67
CA ARG A 423 2.87 23.25 -6.24
C ARG A 423 2.65 21.78 -5.88
N SER A 424 1.73 21.48 -4.96
CA SER A 424 1.48 20.12 -4.50
C SER A 424 0.87 19.23 -5.60
N PHE A 425 0.04 19.80 -6.48
CA PHE A 425 -0.61 19.05 -7.56
C PHE A 425 -0.53 19.82 -8.87
N SER A 426 -0.28 19.12 -9.98
CA SER A 426 -0.37 19.75 -11.30
C SER A 426 -1.83 20.03 -11.69
N GLN A 427 -2.03 21.03 -12.53
CA GLN A 427 -3.36 21.36 -13.08
C GLN A 427 -3.98 20.18 -13.84
N THR A 428 -3.16 19.37 -14.53
CA THR A 428 -3.61 18.16 -15.23
C THR A 428 -4.13 17.11 -14.26
N THR A 429 -3.49 16.91 -13.11
CA THR A 429 -3.96 16.00 -12.05
C THR A 429 -5.26 16.53 -11.44
N LEU A 430 -5.33 17.81 -11.06
CA LEU A 430 -6.52 18.40 -10.47
C LEU A 430 -7.73 18.35 -11.43
N SER A 431 -7.54 18.63 -12.71
CA SER A 431 -8.63 18.57 -13.72
C SER A 431 -9.13 17.13 -13.95
N SER A 432 -8.31 16.11 -13.72
CA SER A 432 -8.69 14.71 -13.89
C SER A 432 -9.42 14.12 -12.68
N LEU A 433 -9.16 14.63 -11.47
CA LEU A 433 -9.69 14.12 -10.22
C LEU A 433 -11.21 14.33 -10.10
N ARG A 434 -11.89 13.30 -9.59
CA ARG A 434 -13.31 13.36 -9.18
C ARG A 434 -13.45 13.40 -7.68
N THR A 435 -12.56 12.70 -6.97
CA THR A 435 -12.58 12.58 -5.50
C THR A 435 -11.17 12.67 -4.97
N ILE A 436 -10.97 13.47 -3.93
CA ILE A 436 -9.74 13.51 -3.15
C ILE A 436 -10.06 13.40 -1.66
N ASN A 437 -9.24 12.68 -0.93
CA ASN A 437 -9.33 12.54 0.52
C ASN A 437 -8.00 12.95 1.15
N LEU A 438 -8.00 14.03 1.90
CA LEU A 438 -6.88 14.57 2.68
C LEU A 438 -7.20 14.61 4.19
N ALA A 439 -8.32 14.00 4.61
CA ALA A 439 -8.79 14.03 5.98
C ALA A 439 -7.75 13.46 6.96
N LYS A 440 -7.82 13.89 8.22
CA LYS A 440 -6.94 13.39 9.29
C LYS A 440 -5.44 13.60 9.05
N ASN A 441 -5.07 14.63 8.29
CA ASN A 441 -3.70 15.13 8.20
C ASN A 441 -3.44 16.20 9.28
N GLY A 442 -2.17 16.49 9.51
CA GLY A 442 -1.76 17.41 10.56
C GLY A 442 -1.61 18.87 10.09
N PHE A 443 -2.64 19.44 9.48
CA PHE A 443 -2.54 20.76 8.83
C PHE A 443 -2.01 21.85 9.75
N SER A 444 -1.04 22.60 9.24
CA SER A 444 -0.51 23.81 9.85
C SER A 444 -1.28 25.02 9.32
N CYS A 445 -2.13 25.60 10.16
CA CYS A 445 -2.95 26.76 9.80
C CYS A 445 -2.11 28.05 9.91
N THR A 446 -1.23 28.22 8.93
CA THR A 446 -0.42 29.41 8.67
C THR A 446 -0.87 30.04 7.36
N CYS A 447 -0.35 31.21 7.05
CA CYS A 447 -0.66 31.92 5.81
C CYS A 447 -0.36 31.11 4.53
N GLU A 448 0.59 30.22 4.59
CA GLU A 448 0.94 29.31 3.48
C GLU A 448 -0.21 28.36 3.12
N LEU A 449 -1.07 28.02 4.09
CA LEU A 449 -2.23 27.15 3.84
C LEU A 449 -3.41 27.89 3.17
N LYS A 450 -3.37 29.25 3.07
CA LYS A 450 -4.47 30.07 2.52
C LYS A 450 -4.90 29.61 1.14
N TRP A 451 -3.94 29.28 0.27
CA TRP A 451 -4.25 28.76 -1.07
C TRP A 451 -5.13 27.50 -0.99
N PHE A 452 -4.77 26.52 -0.16
CA PHE A 452 -5.50 25.27 -0.03
C PHE A 452 -6.92 25.47 0.50
N VAL A 453 -7.08 26.34 1.51
CA VAL A 453 -8.40 26.65 2.08
C VAL A 453 -9.32 27.30 1.05
N ASN A 454 -8.79 28.20 0.23
CA ASN A 454 -9.53 28.84 -0.85
C ASN A 454 -9.85 27.84 -1.97
N TRP A 455 -8.89 27.00 -2.33
CA TRP A 455 -9.07 25.94 -3.34
C TRP A 455 -10.17 24.95 -2.92
N ILE A 456 -10.22 24.49 -1.66
CA ILE A 456 -11.29 23.60 -1.17
C ILE A 456 -12.67 24.25 -1.35
N LYS A 457 -12.80 25.54 -1.13
CA LYS A 457 -14.08 26.26 -1.22
C LYS A 457 -14.56 26.46 -2.69
N SER A 458 -13.62 26.52 -3.63
CA SER A 458 -13.91 26.83 -5.04
C SER A 458 -13.88 25.62 -5.97
N THR A 459 -13.32 24.50 -5.54
CA THR A 459 -13.14 23.32 -6.40
C THR A 459 -14.45 22.56 -6.62
N HIS A 460 -14.59 21.98 -7.81
CA HIS A 460 -15.67 21.05 -8.16
C HIS A 460 -15.36 19.59 -7.78
N ILE A 461 -14.14 19.31 -7.30
CA ILE A 461 -13.72 17.99 -6.87
C ILE A 461 -14.44 17.63 -5.56
N ASN A 462 -14.95 16.40 -5.47
CA ASN A 462 -15.54 15.91 -4.21
C ASN A 462 -14.44 15.70 -3.17
N ILE A 463 -14.44 16.53 -2.12
CA ILE A 463 -13.52 16.44 -0.99
C ILE A 463 -14.13 15.52 0.06
N ALA A 464 -13.61 14.29 0.14
CA ALA A 464 -14.15 13.29 1.06
C ALA A 464 -13.94 13.71 2.54
N TYR A 465 -14.95 13.50 3.36
CA TYR A 465 -14.97 13.84 4.80
C TYR A 465 -14.80 15.33 5.13
N TYR A 466 -14.94 16.23 4.17
CA TYR A 466 -14.99 17.67 4.44
C TYR A 466 -16.37 18.07 5.00
N PRO A 467 -16.46 18.96 6.00
CA PRO A 467 -15.35 19.64 6.70
C PRO A 467 -14.81 18.89 7.93
N SER A 468 -15.50 17.89 8.45
CA SER A 468 -15.23 17.29 9.77
C SER A 468 -13.85 16.65 9.92
N GLY A 469 -13.28 16.12 8.84
CA GLY A 469 -11.97 15.48 8.79
C GLY A 469 -10.79 16.44 8.65
N TYR A 470 -11.03 17.74 8.48
CA TYR A 470 -10.02 18.75 8.15
C TYR A 470 -9.87 19.77 9.28
N LYS A 471 -8.84 19.57 10.12
CA LYS A 471 -8.62 20.38 11.31
C LYS A 471 -7.19 20.91 11.36
N CYS A 472 -7.03 22.10 11.90
CA CYS A 472 -5.73 22.66 12.26
C CYS A 472 -5.07 21.82 13.37
N ARG A 473 -3.79 21.52 13.23
CA ARG A 473 -2.95 20.90 14.26
C ARG A 473 -1.94 21.89 14.83
N HIS A 474 -1.42 22.76 14.00
CA HIS A 474 -0.49 23.81 14.34
C HIS A 474 -0.96 25.16 13.79
N PRO A 475 -0.57 26.29 14.41
CA PRO A 475 0.04 26.44 15.74
C PRO A 475 -0.93 26.01 16.87
N ALA A 476 -0.43 25.88 18.10
CA ALA A 476 -1.22 25.41 19.26
C ALA A 476 -2.51 26.23 19.48
N ALA A 477 -2.47 27.52 19.23
CA ALA A 477 -3.63 28.42 19.35
C ALA A 477 -4.77 28.10 18.38
N MET A 478 -4.48 27.43 17.27
CA MET A 478 -5.46 27.05 16.22
C MET A 478 -5.85 25.57 16.32
N HIS A 479 -5.31 24.81 17.29
CA HIS A 479 -5.53 23.39 17.39
C HIS A 479 -7.01 23.01 17.46
N GLY A 480 -7.45 22.11 16.58
CA GLY A 480 -8.82 21.59 16.54
C GLY A 480 -9.81 22.44 15.73
N ILE A 481 -9.46 23.65 15.30
CA ILE A 481 -10.30 24.49 14.44
C ILE A 481 -10.46 23.79 13.09
N LEU A 482 -11.69 23.77 12.56
CA LEU A 482 -11.95 23.24 11.22
C LEU A 482 -11.37 24.16 10.16
N LEU A 483 -10.79 23.61 9.09
CA LEU A 483 -10.27 24.41 7.98
C LEU A 483 -11.34 25.29 7.31
N LYS A 484 -12.61 24.91 7.37
CA LYS A 484 -13.70 25.75 6.85
C LYS A 484 -13.82 27.09 7.59
N ASP A 485 -13.47 27.08 8.88
CA ASP A 485 -13.56 28.24 9.79
C ASP A 485 -12.24 29.02 9.85
N TYR A 486 -11.16 28.46 9.28
CA TYR A 486 -9.88 29.15 9.16
C TYR A 486 -9.91 30.13 7.99
N ASN A 487 -9.86 31.41 8.29
CA ASN A 487 -9.85 32.50 7.31
C ASN A 487 -8.85 33.59 7.71
N PRO A 488 -7.56 33.39 7.42
CA PRO A 488 -6.55 34.40 7.72
C PRO A 488 -6.79 35.64 6.86
N THR A 489 -6.88 36.80 7.52
CA THR A 489 -7.00 38.09 6.81
C THR A 489 -5.70 38.41 6.08
N GLU A 490 -5.78 39.24 5.04
CA GLU A 490 -4.57 39.68 4.32
C GLU A 490 -3.63 40.49 5.19
N GLU A 491 -4.18 41.23 6.12
CA GLU A 491 -3.41 42.00 7.11
C GLU A 491 -2.57 41.11 8.03
N ILE A 492 -3.07 39.90 8.39
CA ILE A 492 -2.31 38.93 9.19
C ILE A 492 -1.23 38.26 8.34
N CYS A 493 -1.52 37.97 7.07
CA CYS A 493 -0.60 37.25 6.19
C CYS A 493 0.42 38.14 5.49
N ASN A 494 0.09 39.40 5.31
CA ASN A 494 0.95 40.44 4.74
C ASN A 494 0.87 41.70 5.61
N PRO A 495 1.39 41.66 6.86
CA PRO A 495 1.21 42.75 7.81
C PRO A 495 1.84 44.07 7.35
N TRP A 496 2.73 43.99 6.35
CA TRP A 496 3.40 45.17 5.80
C TRP A 496 3.70 44.96 4.32
N ASP A 497 3.25 45.85 3.47
CA ASP A 497 3.71 45.91 2.09
C ASP A 497 5.24 46.16 2.07
N PRO A 498 6.05 45.25 1.45
CA PRO A 498 7.49 45.40 1.39
C PRO A 498 7.92 46.78 0.83
N MET A 499 7.10 47.38 -0.01
CA MET A 499 7.34 48.71 -0.55
C MET A 499 7.35 49.79 0.54
N TYR A 500 6.46 49.71 1.51
CA TYR A 500 6.46 50.66 2.65
C TYR A 500 7.66 50.49 3.55
N THR A 501 8.07 49.24 3.83
CA THR A 501 9.28 49.00 4.64
C THR A 501 10.54 49.45 3.90
N VAL A 502 10.64 49.23 2.59
CA VAL A 502 11.75 49.73 1.78
C VAL A 502 11.72 51.24 1.70
N ALA A 503 10.57 51.86 1.49
CA ALA A 503 10.44 53.32 1.46
C ALA A 503 10.81 53.99 2.78
N ILE A 504 10.34 53.41 3.89
CA ILE A 504 10.71 53.89 5.26
C ILE A 504 12.20 53.65 5.52
N SER A 505 12.75 52.50 5.14
CA SER A 505 14.17 52.23 5.29
C SER A 505 15.04 53.19 4.48
N LEU A 506 14.67 53.48 3.24
CA LEU A 506 15.37 54.41 2.37
C LEU A 506 15.27 55.85 2.87
N THR A 507 14.11 56.26 3.39
CA THR A 507 13.96 57.58 4.01
C THR A 507 14.80 57.75 5.29
N ILE A 508 14.81 56.72 6.14
CA ILE A 508 15.65 56.72 7.36
C ILE A 508 17.13 56.74 6.96
N ILE A 509 17.56 55.91 6.00
CA ILE A 509 18.93 55.92 5.48
C ILE A 509 19.28 57.26 4.87
N GLY A 510 18.37 57.87 4.12
CA GLY A 510 18.52 59.21 3.54
C GLY A 510 18.71 60.30 4.61
N ILE A 511 17.92 60.26 5.68
CA ILE A 511 18.05 61.17 6.82
C ILE A 511 19.38 60.98 7.57
N ILE A 512 19.76 59.71 7.79
CA ILE A 512 21.02 59.34 8.47
C ILE A 512 22.22 59.76 7.62
N THR A 513 22.21 59.48 6.30
CA THR A 513 23.30 59.86 5.39
C THR A 513 23.42 61.38 5.26
N PHE A 514 22.28 62.08 5.20
CA PHE A 514 22.28 63.55 5.20
C PHE A 514 22.81 64.12 6.50
N GLY A 515 22.45 63.55 7.67
CA GLY A 515 23.00 63.89 8.98
C GLY A 515 24.51 63.64 9.07
N ILE A 516 24.99 62.48 8.55
CA ILE A 516 26.42 62.13 8.50
C ILE A 516 27.19 63.11 7.61
N ILE A 517 26.63 63.48 6.45
CA ILE A 517 27.23 64.45 5.53
C ILE A 517 27.38 65.83 6.23
N ILE A 518 26.35 66.26 6.99
CA ILE A 518 26.41 67.51 7.74
C ILE A 518 27.48 67.44 8.81
N VAL A 519 27.61 66.30 9.52
CA VAL A 519 28.64 66.09 10.55
C VAL A 519 30.04 66.01 9.93
N CYS A 520 30.18 65.32 8.78
CA CYS A 520 31.46 65.24 8.05
C CYS A 520 31.94 66.58 7.52
N VAL A 521 31.02 67.41 7.01
CA VAL A 521 31.33 68.76 6.54
C VAL A 521 31.72 69.71 7.73
N LYS A 522 31.15 69.46 8.93
CA LYS A 522 31.48 70.28 10.12
C LYS A 522 32.70 69.79 10.92
N CYS A 523 33.09 68.50 10.81
CA CYS A 523 34.14 67.87 11.66
C CYS A 523 35.18 67.11 10.81
N GLN A 524 35.89 67.76 9.95
CA GLN A 524 36.77 67.16 8.90
C GLN A 524 38.09 66.53 9.45
N ILE A 525 38.36 66.44 10.76
CA ILE A 525 39.70 66.04 11.25
C ILE A 525 39.67 64.80 12.20
N ASN A 526 38.58 64.39 12.80
CA ASN A 526 38.65 63.35 13.86
C ASN A 526 37.98 61.99 13.54
N ILE A 527 37.30 61.82 12.42
CA ILE A 527 36.50 60.61 12.13
C ILE A 527 37.32 59.40 11.72
N THR A 528 38.46 59.60 11.05
CA THR A 528 39.32 58.50 10.56
C THR A 528 39.97 57.73 11.71
N ASN A 529 40.34 58.42 12.79
CA ASN A 529 40.92 57.79 13.98
C ASN A 529 39.92 57.05 14.84
N TYR A 530 38.63 57.49 14.88
CA TYR A 530 37.60 56.86 15.67
C TYR A 530 37.09 55.58 15.04
N ILE A 531 36.98 55.51 13.71
CA ILE A 531 36.58 54.32 12.98
C ILE A 531 37.67 53.23 13.10
N TYR A 532 38.95 53.59 13.10
CA TYR A 532 40.05 52.64 13.31
C TYR A 532 39.96 52.01 14.72
N LEU A 533 39.69 52.78 15.74
CA LEU A 533 39.55 52.27 17.13
C LEU A 533 38.31 51.39 17.34
N ILE A 534 37.18 51.68 16.69
CA ILE A 534 35.97 50.83 16.73
C ILE A 534 36.25 49.48 16.04
N ARG A 535 36.99 49.49 14.93
CA ARG A 535 37.30 48.25 14.18
C ARG A 535 38.25 47.32 14.99
N VAL A 536 39.19 47.89 15.70
CA VAL A 536 40.07 47.13 16.59
C VAL A 536 39.32 46.60 17.81
N SER A 537 38.39 47.36 18.39
CA SER A 537 37.58 46.96 19.55
C SER A 537 36.55 45.91 19.19
N TYR A 538 35.95 45.96 17.98
CA TYR A 538 34.97 44.98 17.49
C TYR A 538 35.62 43.61 17.24
N ASN A 539 36.83 43.61 16.68
CA ASN A 539 37.59 42.38 16.44
C ASN A 539 38.11 41.70 17.72
N GLN A 540 38.32 42.46 18.79
CA GLN A 540 38.70 41.91 20.09
C GLN A 540 37.50 41.35 20.91
N ARG A 541 36.27 41.85 20.71
CA ARG A 541 35.08 41.37 21.43
C ARG A 541 34.47 40.05 20.93
N ASN A 542 34.72 39.69 19.71
CA ASN A 542 34.20 38.43 19.10
C ASN A 542 35.16 37.25 19.23
N GLY A 543 36.20 37.34 20.03
CA GLY A 543 37.27 36.34 20.18
C GLY A 543 37.10 35.31 21.27
N ASN A 544 35.88 35.03 21.78
CA ASN A 544 35.64 33.90 22.68
C ASN A 544 35.31 32.63 21.90
N VAL A 545 36.27 32.10 21.13
CA VAL A 545 36.28 30.72 20.69
C VAL A 545 37.19 29.94 21.64
N GLN A 546 36.62 28.98 22.36
CA GLN A 546 37.43 28.05 23.17
C GLN A 546 38.45 27.36 22.26
N LEU A 547 39.74 27.71 22.49
CA LEU A 547 40.87 27.00 21.90
C LEU A 547 40.86 25.58 22.44
N HIS A 548 40.62 24.61 21.58
CA HIS A 548 40.86 23.21 21.91
C HIS A 548 42.30 22.91 21.56
N ASP A 549 43.08 22.50 22.55
CA ASP A 549 44.46 22.16 22.43
C ASP A 549 44.70 21.01 21.45
N ARG A 550 45.75 21.15 20.63
CA ARG A 550 46.20 20.21 19.62
C ARG A 550 46.60 18.83 20.19
N GLU A 551 46.89 18.78 21.49
CA GLU A 551 47.43 17.59 22.19
C GLU A 551 46.51 16.39 22.19
N ASN A 552 45.22 16.55 21.84
CA ASN A 552 44.21 15.50 21.83
C ASN A 552 44.06 14.76 20.51
N TYR A 553 44.85 15.10 19.46
CA TYR A 553 44.72 14.50 18.14
C TYR A 553 46.01 13.77 17.71
N LYS A 554 45.84 12.52 17.20
CA LYS A 554 46.97 11.67 16.76
C LYS A 554 47.65 12.25 15.51
N TYR A 555 46.87 12.78 14.57
CA TYR A 555 47.36 13.33 13.31
C TYR A 555 47.06 14.83 13.21
N HIS A 556 47.91 15.57 12.49
CA HIS A 556 47.70 16.97 12.24
C HIS A 556 46.62 17.20 11.18
N ALA A 557 46.52 16.31 10.18
CA ALA A 557 45.46 16.34 9.20
C ALA A 557 45.21 14.97 8.56
N PHE A 558 43.97 14.75 8.20
CA PHE A 558 43.52 13.67 7.34
C PHE A 558 43.54 14.16 5.88
N VAL A 559 44.14 13.44 4.96
CA VAL A 559 44.32 13.87 3.57
C VAL A 559 43.39 13.09 2.64
N VAL A 560 42.55 13.81 1.95
CA VAL A 560 41.59 13.29 0.94
C VAL A 560 42.09 13.69 -0.43
N TYR A 561 42.22 12.71 -1.32
CA TYR A 561 42.76 12.90 -2.69
C TYR A 561 42.24 11.81 -3.63
N CYS A 562 42.24 12.10 -4.92
CA CYS A 562 41.92 11.11 -5.95
C CYS A 562 43.11 10.19 -6.21
N GLU A 563 42.89 8.93 -6.58
CA GLU A 563 43.94 7.94 -6.87
C GLU A 563 44.95 8.44 -7.93
N THR A 564 44.47 9.18 -8.91
CA THR A 564 45.34 9.80 -9.95
C THR A 564 46.29 10.85 -9.39
N ASP A 565 45.98 11.44 -8.23
CA ASP A 565 46.83 12.45 -7.59
C ASP A 565 47.77 11.84 -6.53
N SER A 566 47.73 10.50 -6.34
CA SER A 566 48.46 9.78 -5.30
C SER A 566 49.99 10.00 -5.39
N GLU A 567 50.54 10.03 -6.59
CA GLU A 567 51.98 10.27 -6.80
C GLU A 567 52.41 11.63 -6.23
N TRP A 568 51.66 12.68 -6.53
CA TRP A 568 51.95 14.01 -5.99
C TRP A 568 51.78 14.06 -4.48
N VAL A 569 50.70 13.42 -3.98
CA VAL A 569 50.41 13.42 -2.54
C VAL A 569 51.51 12.70 -1.78
N HIS A 570 51.91 11.50 -2.18
CA HIS A 570 52.89 10.69 -1.46
C HIS A 570 54.34 11.20 -1.63
N ASN A 571 54.73 11.49 -2.86
CA ASN A 571 56.14 11.81 -3.15
C ASN A 571 56.51 13.29 -2.91
N THR A 572 55.49 14.17 -2.97
CA THR A 572 55.72 15.61 -2.83
C THR A 572 55.09 16.17 -1.56
N PHE A 573 53.77 16.01 -1.37
CA PHE A 573 53.08 16.66 -0.25
C PHE A 573 53.43 16.04 1.10
N VAL A 574 53.32 14.71 1.22
CA VAL A 574 53.63 13.99 2.46
C VAL A 574 55.07 14.18 2.85
N ARG A 575 55.99 14.04 1.88
CA ARG A 575 57.41 14.22 2.14
C ARG A 575 57.76 15.61 2.66
N LYS A 576 57.17 16.65 2.08
CA LYS A 576 57.39 18.04 2.54
C LYS A 576 56.78 18.29 3.91
N MET A 577 55.58 17.77 4.18
CA MET A 577 54.91 18.01 5.45
C MET A 577 55.52 17.20 6.59
N GLU A 578 55.77 15.91 6.41
CA GLU A 578 56.25 15.03 7.46
C GLU A 578 57.78 15.21 7.71
N ASN A 579 58.58 15.18 6.65
CA ASN A 579 60.06 15.18 6.81
C ASN A 579 60.65 16.58 7.02
N GLU A 580 60.08 17.62 6.42
CA GLU A 580 60.67 18.98 6.51
C GLU A 580 59.89 19.85 7.53
N ALA A 581 58.59 19.69 7.69
CA ALA A 581 57.77 20.52 8.56
C ALA A 581 57.32 19.84 9.86
N ASN A 582 57.62 18.56 10.07
CA ASN A 582 57.23 17.74 11.21
C ASN A 582 55.69 17.73 11.47
N ILE A 583 54.92 17.66 10.40
CA ILE A 583 53.45 17.62 10.40
C ILE A 583 52.98 16.22 10.05
N LEU A 584 52.53 15.44 11.03
CA LEU A 584 52.07 14.06 10.84
C LEU A 584 50.74 14.04 10.12
N LEU A 585 50.65 13.34 8.98
CA LEU A 585 49.47 13.24 8.14
C LEU A 585 48.85 11.84 8.23
N CYS A 586 47.55 11.74 8.13
CA CYS A 586 46.83 10.48 7.97
C CYS A 586 46.51 10.27 6.47
N ILE A 587 47.04 9.18 5.89
CA ILE A 587 46.86 8.83 4.49
C ILE A 587 46.17 7.47 4.38
N HIS A 588 45.09 7.39 3.64
CA HIS A 588 44.25 6.19 3.59
C HIS A 588 45.00 4.93 3.14
N GLN A 589 45.92 5.03 2.15
CA GLN A 589 46.71 3.90 1.66
C GLN A 589 47.76 3.39 2.66
N ARG A 590 48.15 4.20 3.66
CA ARG A 590 49.20 3.87 4.63
C ARG A 590 48.65 3.54 6.03
N ASP A 591 47.62 4.29 6.45
CA ASP A 591 47.25 4.37 7.86
C ASP A 591 45.92 3.65 8.20
N PHE A 592 45.12 3.22 7.19
CA PHE A 592 43.85 2.54 7.41
C PHE A 592 44.06 1.11 7.92
N ASP A 593 43.16 0.70 8.84
CA ASP A 593 43.20 -0.66 9.41
C ASP A 593 42.70 -1.69 8.37
N ILE A 594 43.47 -2.73 8.20
CA ILE A 594 43.14 -3.86 7.31
C ILE A 594 42.00 -4.68 7.96
N GLY A 595 40.96 -4.93 7.19
CA GLY A 595 39.78 -5.70 7.66
C GLY A 595 38.64 -4.88 8.22
N GLU A 596 38.83 -3.58 8.41
CA GLU A 596 37.74 -2.63 8.76
C GLU A 596 37.08 -2.10 7.48
N THR A 597 35.79 -1.72 7.58
CA THR A 597 35.11 -1.09 6.45
C THR A 597 35.77 0.26 6.10
N ILE A 598 35.76 0.62 4.81
CA ILE A 598 36.34 1.91 4.37
C ILE A 598 35.65 3.07 5.09
N ILE A 599 34.31 3.02 5.24
CA ILE A 599 33.51 4.03 5.95
C ILE A 599 33.91 4.10 7.43
N GLY A 600 34.10 2.96 8.07
CA GLY A 600 34.53 2.88 9.46
C GLY A 600 35.92 3.49 9.67
N ASN A 601 36.85 3.18 8.75
CA ASN A 601 38.18 3.79 8.75
C ASN A 601 38.12 5.32 8.57
N ILE A 602 37.35 5.82 7.61
CA ILE A 602 37.20 7.26 7.38
C ILE A 602 36.66 7.96 8.65
N ASP A 603 35.60 7.44 9.26
CA ASP A 603 35.05 8.05 10.49
C ASP A 603 36.06 8.03 11.65
N LYS A 604 36.74 6.90 11.86
CA LYS A 604 37.76 6.73 12.90
C LYS A 604 38.90 7.71 12.74
N TYR A 605 39.52 7.78 11.55
CA TYR A 605 40.68 8.61 11.31
C TYR A 605 40.36 10.09 11.13
N LEU A 606 39.16 10.42 10.67
CA LEU A 606 38.66 11.78 10.75
C LEU A 606 38.55 12.27 12.21
N ARG A 607 38.05 11.43 13.14
CA ARG A 607 37.93 11.81 14.57
C ARG A 607 39.30 12.01 15.25
N THR A 608 40.33 11.27 14.80
CA THR A 608 41.65 11.32 15.38
C THR A 608 42.59 12.33 14.69
N SER A 609 42.09 13.02 13.67
CA SER A 609 42.82 14.06 12.94
C SER A 609 42.34 15.46 13.30
N TRP A 610 43.26 16.39 13.49
CA TRP A 610 42.97 17.77 13.87
C TRP A 610 42.30 18.56 12.73
N LYS A 611 42.84 18.48 11.52
CA LYS A 611 42.32 19.12 10.31
C LYS A 611 42.04 18.10 9.20
N VAL A 612 41.40 18.58 8.13
CA VAL A 612 41.22 17.81 6.91
C VAL A 612 41.84 18.59 5.75
N VAL A 613 42.65 17.94 4.96
CA VAL A 613 43.19 18.48 3.73
C VAL A 613 42.49 17.81 2.56
N VAL A 614 41.90 18.57 1.65
CA VAL A 614 41.33 18.06 0.41
C VAL A 614 42.19 18.52 -0.76
N VAL A 615 42.75 17.55 -1.48
CA VAL A 615 43.56 17.80 -2.68
C VAL A 615 42.64 17.68 -3.89
N MET A 616 42.48 18.78 -4.59
CA MET A 616 41.50 18.93 -5.65
C MET A 616 42.15 19.01 -7.01
N SER A 617 41.72 18.18 -7.92
CA SER A 617 42.10 18.16 -9.34
C SER A 617 40.84 17.98 -10.20
N ASN A 618 41.01 18.07 -11.52
CA ASN A 618 39.89 17.78 -12.43
C ASN A 618 39.45 16.32 -12.34
N ASP A 619 40.32 15.39 -12.03
CA ASP A 619 40.01 13.96 -11.86
C ASP A 619 39.33 13.69 -10.49
N PHE A 620 39.74 14.45 -9.47
CA PHE A 620 39.01 14.46 -8.20
C PHE A 620 37.54 14.85 -8.41
N ALA A 621 37.27 15.88 -9.21
CA ALA A 621 35.89 16.33 -9.49
C ALA A 621 35.06 15.37 -10.34
N LYS A 622 35.70 14.48 -11.13
CA LYS A 622 35.04 13.42 -11.91
C LYS A 622 34.69 12.18 -11.06
N SER A 623 35.39 11.95 -9.96
CA SER A 623 35.25 10.76 -9.12
C SER A 623 34.05 10.88 -8.19
N GLU A 624 33.03 10.03 -8.40
CA GLU A 624 31.86 9.93 -7.51
C GLU A 624 32.26 9.58 -6.07
N TRP A 625 33.31 8.77 -5.92
CA TRP A 625 33.83 8.38 -4.61
C TRP A 625 34.44 9.57 -3.86
N CYS A 626 35.28 10.36 -4.52
CA CYS A 626 35.86 11.54 -3.91
C CYS A 626 34.82 12.61 -3.55
N GLN A 627 33.74 12.73 -4.35
CA GLN A 627 32.63 13.62 -4.05
C GLN A 627 31.86 13.14 -2.82
N TRP A 628 31.64 11.83 -2.66
CA TRP A 628 31.02 11.26 -1.47
C TRP A 628 31.84 11.51 -0.20
N GLU A 629 33.19 11.37 -0.26
CA GLU A 629 34.06 11.72 0.89
C GLU A 629 33.93 13.19 1.28
N VAL A 630 33.81 14.09 0.32
CA VAL A 630 33.55 15.52 0.57
C VAL A 630 32.20 15.72 1.27
N ASP A 631 31.16 14.99 0.88
CA ASP A 631 29.85 15.09 1.53
C ASP A 631 29.90 14.65 3.00
N VAL A 632 30.62 13.58 3.31
CA VAL A 632 30.84 13.11 4.69
C VAL A 632 31.59 14.18 5.52
N ILE A 633 32.58 14.83 4.92
CA ILE A 633 33.36 15.91 5.57
C ILE A 633 32.50 17.15 5.79
N LEU A 634 31.66 17.52 4.82
CA LEU A 634 30.76 18.66 4.92
C LEU A 634 29.67 18.43 5.98
N GLU A 635 29.17 17.21 6.08
CA GLU A 635 28.21 16.83 7.15
C GLU A 635 28.84 16.98 8.52
N ARG A 636 30.08 16.53 8.69
CA ARG A 636 30.84 16.71 9.93
C ARG A 636 31.11 18.19 10.25
N ARG A 637 31.42 19.01 9.24
CA ARG A 637 31.58 20.47 9.38
C ARG A 637 30.31 21.12 9.95
N ARG A 638 29.13 20.70 9.49
CA ARG A 638 27.82 21.16 10.00
C ARG A 638 27.63 20.83 11.49
N HIS A 639 28.03 19.62 11.88
CA HIS A 639 27.86 19.15 13.26
C HIS A 639 28.85 19.78 14.24
N LEU A 640 30.08 20.06 13.83
CA LEU A 640 31.13 20.57 14.72
C LEU A 640 31.27 22.10 14.74
N GLY A 641 30.59 22.82 13.83
CA GLY A 641 30.60 24.29 13.78
C GLY A 641 31.98 24.94 13.56
N ARG A 642 32.99 24.18 13.08
CA ARG A 642 34.39 24.56 13.00
C ARG A 642 34.92 24.51 11.58
N ASP A 643 35.68 25.50 11.17
CA ASP A 643 36.40 25.48 9.91
C ASP A 643 37.73 24.73 10.08
N VAL A 644 37.67 23.40 9.87
CA VAL A 644 38.80 22.47 9.98
C VAL A 644 39.38 22.09 8.63
N LEU A 645 38.93 22.72 7.53
CA LEU A 645 39.19 22.30 6.18
C LEU A 645 40.29 23.16 5.53
N VAL A 646 41.27 22.50 4.91
CA VAL A 646 42.32 23.12 4.07
C VAL A 646 42.16 22.57 2.68
N LEU A 647 41.85 23.43 1.70
CA LEU A 647 41.71 23.04 0.31
C LEU A 647 43.05 23.32 -0.44
N ILE A 648 43.49 22.33 -1.22
CA ILE A 648 44.65 22.46 -2.11
C ILE A 648 44.19 22.20 -3.54
N MET A 649 44.40 23.13 -4.43
CA MET A 649 44.08 23.03 -5.84
C MET A 649 45.33 22.67 -6.66
N LEU A 650 45.36 21.49 -7.30
CA LEU A 650 46.43 21.06 -8.18
C LEU A 650 46.22 21.52 -9.63
N THR A 651 44.98 21.34 -10.11
CA THR A 651 44.60 21.73 -11.50
C THR A 651 43.26 22.45 -11.46
N ASN A 652 42.97 23.25 -12.48
CA ASN A 652 41.63 23.85 -12.62
C ASN A 652 40.57 22.77 -12.85
N ILE A 653 39.42 22.94 -12.25
CA ILE A 653 38.28 22.04 -12.43
C ILE A 653 37.44 22.58 -13.59
N ASP A 654 37.16 21.70 -14.57
CA ASP A 654 36.27 22.03 -15.69
C ASP A 654 34.83 22.29 -15.22
N THR A 655 34.19 23.28 -15.80
CA THR A 655 32.79 23.66 -15.44
C THR A 655 31.81 22.50 -15.56
N LYS A 656 32.05 21.57 -16.51
CA LYS A 656 31.21 20.38 -16.72
C LYS A 656 31.30 19.32 -15.61
N HIS A 657 32.31 19.37 -14.77
CA HIS A 657 32.50 18.47 -13.61
C HIS A 657 32.29 19.17 -12.29
N MET A 658 31.88 20.45 -12.33
CA MET A 658 31.61 21.26 -11.15
C MET A 658 30.20 20.96 -10.61
N THR A 659 30.11 20.09 -9.61
CA THR A 659 28.84 19.86 -8.89
C THR A 659 28.45 21.07 -8.04
N SER A 660 27.18 21.16 -7.66
CA SER A 660 26.68 22.23 -6.80
C SER A 660 27.38 22.25 -5.43
N GLN A 661 27.72 21.06 -4.88
CA GLN A 661 28.44 20.91 -3.62
C GLN A 661 29.88 21.42 -3.74
N LEU A 662 30.61 20.99 -4.78
CA LEU A 662 31.97 21.47 -5.03
C LEU A 662 32.05 22.96 -5.29
N LYS A 663 31.09 23.51 -6.01
CA LYS A 663 30.96 24.95 -6.24
C LYS A 663 30.76 25.69 -4.92
N THR A 664 29.80 25.23 -4.11
CA THR A 664 29.51 25.82 -2.78
C THR A 664 30.74 25.74 -1.85
N LEU A 665 31.47 24.64 -1.90
CA LEU A 665 32.69 24.43 -1.11
C LEU A 665 33.79 25.43 -1.50
N LEU A 666 34.06 25.59 -2.78
CA LEU A 666 35.07 26.51 -3.32
C LEU A 666 34.73 27.98 -3.09
N GLU A 667 33.44 28.34 -3.17
CA GLU A 667 32.95 29.69 -2.89
C GLU A 667 33.01 30.04 -1.38
N SER A 668 32.84 29.03 -0.52
CA SER A 668 32.78 29.22 0.94
C SER A 668 34.09 29.00 1.68
N THR A 669 35.12 28.46 1.02
CA THR A 669 36.38 28.08 1.67
C THR A 669 37.57 28.52 0.81
N PRO A 670 38.48 29.37 1.33
CA PRO A 670 39.73 29.73 0.61
C PRO A 670 40.56 28.50 0.31
N TYR A 671 41.21 28.46 -0.83
CA TYR A 671 42.05 27.35 -1.24
C TYR A 671 43.52 27.79 -1.54
N LEU A 672 44.46 26.87 -1.37
CA LEU A 672 45.84 27.04 -1.72
C LEU A 672 46.09 26.45 -3.11
N ARG A 673 46.67 27.22 -4.04
CA ARG A 673 46.96 26.74 -5.38
C ARG A 673 48.42 26.30 -5.48
N TYR A 674 48.65 25.04 -5.88
CA TYR A 674 49.98 24.54 -6.15
C TYR A 674 50.46 24.98 -7.56
N GLN A 675 51.64 25.62 -7.63
CA GLN A 675 52.28 25.99 -8.88
C GLN A 675 53.77 25.70 -8.78
N HIS A 676 54.31 24.94 -9.72
CA HIS A 676 55.71 24.60 -9.77
C HIS A 676 56.56 25.82 -10.15
N GLY A 677 57.72 26.05 -9.50
CA GLY A 677 58.65 27.14 -9.80
C GLY A 677 58.76 28.23 -8.72
N VAL A 678 58.90 29.50 -9.10
CA VAL A 678 59.21 30.62 -8.18
C VAL A 678 58.15 30.79 -7.05
N ARG A 679 56.92 30.42 -7.27
CA ARG A 679 55.83 30.51 -6.26
C ARG A 679 55.70 29.26 -5.38
N GLU A 680 56.40 28.20 -5.64
CA GLU A 680 56.30 26.94 -4.90
C GLU A 680 56.67 27.10 -3.43
N ASN A 681 57.68 27.92 -3.12
CA ASN A 681 58.14 28.18 -1.76
C ASN A 681 57.10 28.95 -0.92
N LEU A 682 56.30 29.80 -1.57
CA LEU A 682 55.20 30.51 -0.91
C LEU A 682 54.03 29.56 -0.61
N PHE A 683 53.72 28.64 -1.51
CA PHE A 683 52.69 27.59 -1.29
C PHE A 683 53.04 26.71 -0.08
N TRP A 684 54.31 26.22 0.00
CA TRP A 684 54.75 25.39 1.13
C TRP A 684 54.67 26.11 2.46
N LYS A 685 55.12 27.37 2.52
CA LYS A 685 54.98 28.21 3.73
C LYS A 685 53.52 28.43 4.13
N ALA A 686 52.63 28.64 3.16
CA ALA A 686 51.22 28.84 3.43
C ALA A 686 50.54 27.54 3.90
N ALA A 687 50.88 26.38 3.28
CA ALA A 687 50.37 25.08 3.66
C ALA A 687 50.77 24.69 5.08
N VAL A 688 52.06 24.82 5.43
CA VAL A 688 52.56 24.58 6.80
C VAL A 688 51.87 25.50 7.79
N LYS A 689 51.78 26.79 7.50
CA LYS A 689 51.15 27.79 8.40
C LYS A 689 49.62 27.49 8.54
N SER A 690 48.93 27.05 7.51
CA SER A 690 47.50 26.68 7.57
C SER A 690 47.30 25.44 8.42
N LEU A 691 48.17 24.44 8.37
CA LEU A 691 48.08 23.22 9.17
C LEU A 691 48.46 23.40 10.63
N GLN A 692 49.32 24.36 10.95
CA GLN A 692 49.79 24.67 12.31
C GLN A 692 48.90 25.68 13.06
N ARG A 693 48.02 26.45 12.38
CA ARG A 693 47.16 27.43 13.00
C ARG A 693 46.03 26.77 13.80
N PRO A 694 45.64 27.38 14.93
CA PRO A 694 44.46 26.95 15.70
C PRO A 694 43.19 26.92 14.83
N ILE A 695 42.28 26.05 15.19
CA ILE A 695 40.96 25.94 14.52
C ILE A 695 40.18 27.27 14.78
N GLY A 696 39.55 27.81 13.74
CA GLY A 696 38.84 29.07 13.75
C GLY A 696 39.49 30.21 12.99
N HIS A 697 40.70 29.99 12.45
CA HIS A 697 41.36 30.95 11.53
C HIS A 697 41.37 30.37 10.11
N PRO A 698 40.83 31.07 9.10
CA PRO A 698 40.85 30.58 7.72
C PRO A 698 42.29 30.35 7.24
N PRO A 699 42.53 29.39 6.30
CA PRO A 699 43.82 29.16 5.68
C PRO A 699 44.29 30.43 4.93
N ILE A 700 45.58 30.61 4.83
CA ILE A 700 46.16 31.73 4.09
C ILE A 700 46.03 31.45 2.60
N ALA A 701 45.12 32.18 1.91
CA ALA A 701 45.04 32.15 0.47
C ALA A 701 46.28 32.82 -0.14
N VAL A 702 46.98 32.16 -1.06
CA VAL A 702 47.94 32.82 -1.95
C VAL A 702 47.10 33.38 -3.09
N LEU A 703 46.84 34.69 -3.04
CA LEU A 703 46.10 35.39 -4.09
C LEU A 703 46.95 35.38 -5.36
N ASP A 704 46.36 35.01 -6.49
CA ASP A 704 46.91 35.22 -7.82
C ASP A 704 47.00 36.74 -8.05
N GLY A 705 48.21 37.27 -8.12
CA GLY A 705 48.52 38.61 -8.58
C GLY A 705 48.82 38.59 -10.07
#